data_a0fe4f042fec12001c0d92837d4d2c44
#
_entry.id   a0fe4f042fec12001c0d92837d4d2c44
#
_cell.length_a   1.000
_cell.length_b   1.000
_cell.length_c   1.000
_cell.angle_alpha   90.00
_cell.angle_beta   90.00
_cell.angle_gamma   90.00
#
_symmetry.space_group_name_H-M   'P 1'
#
loop_
_entity.id
_entity.type
_entity.pdbx_description
1 polymer ?
#
loop_
_entity_poly.entity_id
_entity_poly.type
_entity_poly.pdbx_seq_one_letter_code
_entity_poly.pdbx_strand_id
1 'polypeptide(L)'
;MEKLVNNYKSQLIKVFTVFILSTGLLFSQNDYRKGDTYSIDTITVAGLKNFSDRTVVTYSGLRQGQSIQVPGEEVSAVLKKLWNLELFSDVNLYVTDVNNGKIKLEINVDELPTLLNYSINGVKRSKAETFEKETELSEGKRLSESFLTNTKNYIQNDLKKDGFLNSKVNIVSTPDSIGSNKRNLNINVDRGERIKIKNISFSGNEIFKDGKLKSKLKKTKKKFPLRFWKKSKLIASDYETDKENLISFYKEKGYRDARIEFDTIITNDEKTIDLALSIDEGNKYYFGDINYIGNSSYTDFQLDQILGIKSGDSYNGVLLKERIQDDNPDANDLSNLYQNNGYLFSSVNAVEVSAANDTIDFQIRINEGKLASFNKITVVGNTKTNDNVIYRELRIKPGELYSKDKVVRTIREVGQLGFFDAEQISPDFKNVDPNQGTVDIELGLIEAGASQIELQGGYGGGGFIGTLGLSFNNFSTKNIKNKKAWRPLPMGDGQTLAIRLQTSSFYSTKSFSFVEPWFGGREPVQFSLSLSSTKQYRYDYFTRRADKTQSFEIAGFNLGIAKRLKVPDDYFVLSQSISYQYYNLNNYFTGLFTFGNGESHNIAYNIALSRNNTYTNPIFPIGGSSFSLSGRFSPPYSLITGDDFSDMNERPEYQNNRGEPIQAEIDQAKYRWLEFYKVKFDGSWYTRLFGKFVLKAQTDFGFLGTYNSNKGYIPFERFYLGGDGMQQYAMDGRETISLRG
;
A
#
# COMPACT_ATOMS: atom_id res chain seq x y z
N MET A 1 103.55 -15.57 -16.88
CA MET A 1 102.24 -14.98 -17.28
C MET A 1 101.55 -15.71 -18.46
N GLU A 2 102.24 -16.30 -19.40
CA GLU A 2 101.58 -17.00 -20.53
C GLU A 2 100.85 -18.31 -20.17
N LYS A 3 101.25 -19.07 -19.15
CA LYS A 3 100.52 -20.29 -18.70
C LYS A 3 99.24 -20.05 -18.01
N LEU A 4 99.02 -18.86 -17.40
CA LEU A 4 97.77 -18.47 -16.75
C LEU A 4 96.68 -17.98 -17.73
N VAL A 5 97.11 -17.30 -18.80
CA VAL A 5 96.22 -16.81 -19.83
C VAL A 5 95.62 -17.95 -20.69
N ASN A 6 96.39 -19.01 -20.94
CA ASN A 6 95.91 -20.17 -21.73
C ASN A 6 94.94 -21.06 -20.94
N ASN A 7 95.04 -21.09 -19.58
CA ASN A 7 94.14 -21.86 -18.77
C ASN A 7 92.73 -21.13 -18.59
N TYR A 8 92.75 -19.81 -18.58
CA TYR A 8 91.49 -19.01 -18.61
C TYR A 8 90.77 -19.07 -19.96
N LYS A 9 91.49 -19.04 -21.07
CA LYS A 9 90.88 -19.22 -22.41
C LYS A 9 90.27 -20.64 -22.59
N SER A 10 90.87 -21.65 -22.05
CA SER A 10 90.35 -23.06 -22.12
C SER A 10 89.15 -23.23 -21.23
N GLN A 11 89.14 -22.59 -20.06
CA GLN A 11 87.96 -22.57 -19.16
C GLN A 11 86.76 -21.73 -19.71
N LEU A 12 87.03 -20.56 -20.32
CA LEU A 12 86.02 -19.71 -20.95
C LEU A 12 85.38 -20.40 -22.19
N ILE A 13 86.17 -21.15 -23.00
CA ILE A 13 85.65 -21.90 -24.15
C ILE A 13 84.75 -23.06 -23.64
N LYS A 14 85.09 -23.73 -22.54
CA LYS A 14 84.27 -24.80 -21.97
C LYS A 14 83.00 -24.29 -21.33
N VAL A 15 83.03 -23.15 -20.70
CA VAL A 15 81.84 -22.50 -20.15
C VAL A 15 80.92 -21.97 -21.27
N PHE A 16 81.51 -21.42 -22.36
CA PHE A 16 80.74 -20.93 -23.49
C PHE A 16 80.14 -22.10 -24.31
N THR A 17 80.80 -23.24 -24.42
CA THR A 17 80.28 -24.45 -25.11
C THR A 17 79.14 -25.10 -24.25
N VAL A 18 79.23 -25.11 -22.92
CA VAL A 18 78.13 -25.56 -22.04
C VAL A 18 76.97 -24.61 -22.04
N PHE A 19 77.21 -23.29 -22.18
CA PHE A 19 76.16 -22.29 -22.30
C PHE A 19 75.43 -22.35 -23.64
N ILE A 20 76.10 -22.62 -24.74
CA ILE A 20 75.48 -22.82 -26.07
C ILE A 20 74.74 -24.17 -26.14
N LEU A 21 75.19 -25.23 -25.44
CA LEU A 21 74.49 -26.50 -25.39
C LEU A 21 73.29 -26.46 -24.41
N SER A 22 73.28 -25.56 -23.42
CA SER A 22 72.17 -25.40 -22.54
C SER A 22 71.04 -24.46 -23.06
N THR A 23 71.39 -23.58 -24.04
CA THR A 23 70.36 -22.73 -24.72
C THR A 23 69.74 -23.44 -25.92
N GLY A 24 70.26 -24.57 -26.35
CA GLY A 24 69.72 -25.38 -27.48
C GLY A 24 68.59 -26.34 -27.08
N LEU A 25 68.28 -26.47 -25.79
CA LEU A 25 67.24 -27.41 -25.28
C LEU A 25 65.97 -26.75 -24.74
N LEU A 26 65.76 -25.41 -24.95
CA LEU A 26 64.59 -24.66 -24.45
C LEU A 26 63.73 -24.05 -25.56
N PHE A 27 63.82 -24.45 -26.78
CA PHE A 27 62.83 -24.18 -27.80
C PHE A 27 62.05 -25.48 -28.09
N SER A 28 61.15 -25.80 -27.13
CA SER A 28 59.90 -26.45 -27.50
C SER A 28 59.16 -25.44 -28.36
N GLN A 29 59.13 -25.62 -29.68
CA GLN A 29 58.25 -24.86 -30.55
C GLN A 29 56.83 -25.23 -30.17
N ASN A 30 56.20 -24.40 -29.32
CA ASN A 30 54.78 -24.40 -29.22
C ASN A 30 54.25 -23.92 -30.57
N ASP A 31 53.59 -24.80 -31.34
CA ASP A 31 52.89 -24.48 -32.59
C ASP A 31 51.68 -23.55 -32.40
N TYR A 32 51.60 -22.86 -31.24
CA TYR A 32 50.56 -21.95 -30.92
C TYR A 32 50.70 -20.63 -31.69
N ARG A 33 49.67 -20.34 -32.53
CA ARG A 33 49.52 -19.05 -33.21
C ARG A 33 48.28 -18.34 -32.68
N LYS A 34 48.48 -17.16 -32.20
CA LYS A 34 47.40 -16.35 -31.61
C LYS A 34 46.34 -16.00 -32.68
N GLY A 35 45.09 -16.41 -32.44
CA GLY A 35 43.96 -16.14 -33.32
C GLY A 35 43.64 -17.23 -34.33
N ASP A 36 44.39 -18.31 -34.36
CA ASP A 36 44.08 -19.48 -35.19
C ASP A 36 42.99 -20.35 -34.58
N THR A 37 42.35 -21.16 -35.42
CA THR A 37 41.30 -22.10 -35.00
C THR A 37 41.91 -23.45 -34.74
N TYR A 38 41.62 -24.01 -33.57
CA TYR A 38 42.14 -25.30 -33.11
C TYR A 38 40.98 -26.25 -32.76
N SER A 39 41.24 -27.55 -32.87
CA SER A 39 40.32 -28.56 -32.32
C SER A 39 40.67 -28.87 -30.87
N ILE A 40 39.68 -28.88 -29.99
CA ILE A 40 39.88 -29.19 -28.58
C ILE A 40 40.18 -30.69 -28.42
N ASP A 41 41.38 -31.03 -27.93
CA ASP A 41 41.76 -32.40 -27.61
C ASP A 41 41.28 -32.82 -26.23
N THR A 42 41.56 -32.02 -25.21
CA THR A 42 41.19 -32.30 -23.82
C THR A 42 40.83 -31.02 -23.09
N ILE A 43 39.87 -31.10 -22.17
CA ILE A 43 39.48 -30.01 -21.26
C ILE A 43 39.73 -30.49 -19.85
N THR A 44 40.54 -29.77 -19.10
CA THR A 44 40.80 -29.99 -17.68
C THR A 44 40.31 -28.80 -16.89
N VAL A 45 39.99 -29.01 -15.64
CA VAL A 45 39.58 -27.94 -14.72
C VAL A 45 40.50 -27.95 -13.51
N ALA A 46 40.96 -26.76 -13.13
CA ALA A 46 41.80 -26.57 -11.94
C ALA A 46 41.15 -25.59 -10.99
N GLY A 47 41.51 -25.65 -9.71
CA GLY A 47 41.06 -24.71 -8.67
C GLY A 47 39.75 -25.09 -7.98
N LEU A 48 39.13 -26.22 -8.32
CA LEU A 48 37.87 -26.69 -7.72
C LEU A 48 38.07 -27.15 -6.27
N LYS A 49 37.05 -26.87 -5.45
CA LYS A 49 36.95 -27.30 -4.03
C LYS A 49 35.69 -28.11 -3.76
N ASN A 50 34.55 -27.68 -4.29
CA ASN A 50 33.24 -28.30 -4.04
C ASN A 50 32.55 -28.81 -5.31
N PHE A 51 32.94 -28.33 -6.48
CA PHE A 51 32.37 -28.75 -7.75
C PHE A 51 33.20 -29.85 -8.41
N SER A 52 32.59 -30.63 -9.30
CA SER A 52 33.30 -31.58 -10.14
C SER A 52 33.73 -30.96 -11.47
N ASP A 53 34.84 -31.41 -12.03
CA ASP A 53 35.32 -31.01 -13.36
C ASP A 53 34.22 -31.09 -14.41
N ARG A 54 33.46 -32.20 -14.38
CA ARG A 54 32.36 -32.44 -15.31
C ARG A 54 31.27 -31.36 -15.23
N THR A 55 31.00 -30.83 -14.05
CA THR A 55 30.04 -29.76 -13.85
C THR A 55 30.49 -28.49 -14.55
N VAL A 56 31.72 -28.06 -14.34
CA VAL A 56 32.26 -26.84 -14.93
C VAL A 56 32.38 -26.96 -16.45
N VAL A 57 32.85 -28.10 -16.95
CA VAL A 57 32.91 -28.36 -18.39
C VAL A 57 31.53 -28.34 -19.03
N THR A 58 30.51 -28.89 -18.36
CA THR A 58 29.13 -28.87 -18.87
C THR A 58 28.59 -27.41 -18.93
N TYR A 59 28.81 -26.63 -17.90
CA TYR A 59 28.38 -25.23 -17.88
C TYR A 59 29.15 -24.34 -18.85
N SER A 60 30.44 -24.61 -19.11
CA SER A 60 31.22 -23.91 -20.12
C SER A 60 30.64 -24.07 -21.53
N GLY A 61 30.03 -25.23 -21.80
CA GLY A 61 29.50 -25.61 -23.10
C GLY A 61 30.59 -26.09 -24.08
N LEU A 62 31.84 -26.17 -23.65
CA LEU A 62 32.95 -26.70 -24.46
C LEU A 62 32.83 -28.22 -24.58
N ARG A 63 33.24 -28.75 -25.74
CA ARG A 63 33.25 -30.20 -26.02
C ARG A 63 34.56 -30.63 -26.68
N GLN A 64 35.01 -31.78 -26.31
CA GLN A 64 36.14 -32.41 -27.01
C GLN A 64 35.80 -32.58 -28.49
N GLY A 65 36.75 -32.28 -29.38
CA GLY A 65 36.59 -32.29 -30.84
C GLY A 65 35.97 -31.02 -31.43
N GLN A 66 35.47 -30.07 -30.58
CA GLN A 66 34.98 -28.79 -31.04
C GLN A 66 36.12 -27.91 -31.59
N SER A 67 35.87 -27.22 -32.68
CA SER A 67 36.79 -26.20 -33.19
C SER A 67 36.58 -24.88 -32.44
N ILE A 68 37.64 -24.25 -31.97
CA ILE A 68 37.61 -22.99 -31.23
C ILE A 68 38.77 -22.08 -31.66
N GLN A 69 38.46 -20.79 -31.80
CA GLN A 69 39.48 -19.76 -32.04
C GLN A 69 40.02 -19.24 -30.69
N VAL A 70 41.37 -19.26 -30.54
CA VAL A 70 42.03 -18.88 -29.28
C VAL A 70 43.13 -17.84 -29.52
N PRO A 71 42.99 -16.61 -28.96
CA PRO A 71 41.81 -16.01 -28.38
C PRO A 71 40.75 -15.68 -29.43
N GLY A 72 39.47 -15.74 -29.03
CA GLY A 72 38.33 -15.48 -29.90
C GLY A 72 37.04 -15.17 -29.14
N GLU A 73 35.99 -14.88 -29.90
CA GLU A 73 34.67 -14.56 -29.31
C GLU A 73 34.09 -15.73 -28.51
N GLU A 74 34.33 -16.97 -28.98
CA GLU A 74 33.88 -18.18 -28.31
C GLU A 74 34.50 -18.33 -26.90
N VAL A 75 35.80 -18.05 -26.77
CA VAL A 75 36.49 -18.03 -25.47
C VAL A 75 35.87 -16.99 -24.56
N SER A 76 35.63 -15.78 -25.08
CA SER A 76 34.99 -14.71 -24.30
C SER A 76 33.57 -15.07 -23.87
N ALA A 77 32.83 -15.76 -24.74
CA ALA A 77 31.48 -16.24 -24.43
C ALA A 77 31.50 -17.31 -23.31
N VAL A 78 32.47 -18.24 -23.36
CA VAL A 78 32.65 -19.25 -22.31
C VAL A 78 32.99 -18.61 -20.98
N LEU A 79 33.92 -17.67 -20.94
CA LEU A 79 34.30 -16.96 -19.72
C LEU A 79 33.12 -16.18 -19.15
N LYS A 80 32.38 -15.43 -19.99
CA LYS A 80 31.15 -14.71 -19.56
C LYS A 80 30.11 -15.67 -19.04
N LYS A 81 29.91 -16.81 -19.68
CA LYS A 81 28.91 -17.80 -19.26
C LYS A 81 29.23 -18.38 -17.89
N LEU A 82 30.48 -18.76 -17.65
CA LEU A 82 30.95 -19.28 -16.37
C LEU A 82 30.91 -18.19 -15.28
N TRP A 83 31.25 -16.95 -15.62
CA TRP A 83 31.20 -15.80 -14.72
C TRP A 83 29.75 -15.47 -14.27
N ASN A 84 28.81 -15.49 -15.22
CA ASN A 84 27.40 -15.22 -14.96
C ASN A 84 26.70 -16.26 -14.07
N LEU A 85 27.34 -17.40 -13.81
CA LEU A 85 26.81 -18.37 -12.84
C LEU A 85 26.94 -17.91 -11.40
N GLU A 86 27.71 -16.85 -11.13
CA GLU A 86 28.00 -16.34 -9.78
C GLU A 86 28.54 -17.43 -8.82
N LEU A 87 29.25 -18.40 -9.38
CA LEU A 87 29.82 -19.51 -8.64
C LEU A 87 31.30 -19.30 -8.33
N PHE A 88 31.96 -18.47 -9.12
CA PHE A 88 33.40 -18.30 -9.13
C PHE A 88 33.79 -16.85 -8.89
N SER A 89 34.88 -16.66 -8.16
CA SER A 89 35.48 -15.32 -7.93
C SER A 89 36.47 -14.97 -9.07
N ASP A 90 37.03 -15.97 -9.74
CA ASP A 90 37.86 -15.80 -10.92
C ASP A 90 37.67 -16.96 -11.88
N VAL A 91 37.78 -16.68 -13.18
CA VAL A 91 37.64 -17.68 -14.24
C VAL A 91 38.65 -17.34 -15.35
N ASN A 92 39.62 -18.22 -15.55
CA ASN A 92 40.63 -18.11 -16.58
C ASN A 92 40.60 -19.34 -17.48
N LEU A 93 40.96 -19.18 -18.75
CA LEU A 93 41.14 -20.27 -19.70
C LEU A 93 42.58 -20.23 -20.21
N TYR A 94 43.31 -21.31 -19.98
CA TYR A 94 44.69 -21.48 -20.42
C TYR A 94 44.79 -22.53 -21.52
N VAL A 95 45.69 -22.29 -22.47
CA VAL A 95 46.14 -23.30 -23.41
C VAL A 95 47.40 -23.96 -22.82
N THR A 96 47.29 -25.23 -22.46
CA THR A 96 48.36 -25.94 -21.77
C THR A 96 49.28 -26.71 -22.74
N ASP A 97 48.77 -27.10 -23.90
CA ASP A 97 49.52 -27.82 -24.90
C ASP A 97 48.91 -27.60 -26.29
N VAL A 98 49.76 -27.57 -27.33
CA VAL A 98 49.33 -27.47 -28.73
C VAL A 98 50.13 -28.50 -29.56
N ASN A 99 49.43 -29.41 -30.24
CA ASN A 99 50.03 -30.43 -31.03
C ASN A 99 49.16 -30.74 -32.26
N ASN A 100 49.77 -30.64 -33.48
CA ASN A 100 49.13 -30.97 -34.76
C ASN A 100 47.74 -30.33 -34.95
N GLY A 101 47.56 -29.02 -34.64
CA GLY A 101 46.28 -28.30 -34.75
C GLY A 101 45.22 -28.63 -33.67
N LYS A 102 45.61 -29.39 -32.65
CA LYS A 102 44.80 -29.69 -31.47
C LYS A 102 45.36 -28.97 -30.26
N ILE A 103 44.42 -28.51 -29.38
CA ILE A 103 44.78 -27.82 -28.14
C ILE A 103 44.22 -28.53 -26.92
N LYS A 104 45.00 -28.50 -25.84
CA LYS A 104 44.53 -28.83 -24.51
C LYS A 104 44.17 -27.53 -23.77
N LEU A 105 42.95 -27.46 -23.26
CA LEU A 105 42.44 -26.32 -22.52
C LEU A 105 42.35 -26.64 -21.04
N GLU A 106 42.80 -25.71 -20.21
CA GLU A 106 42.58 -25.75 -18.77
C GLU A 106 41.72 -24.58 -18.38
N ILE A 107 40.54 -24.86 -17.78
CA ILE A 107 39.70 -23.89 -17.15
C ILE A 107 40.15 -23.78 -15.71
N ASN A 108 40.76 -22.66 -15.35
CA ASN A 108 41.19 -22.40 -13.98
C ASN A 108 40.15 -21.51 -13.34
N VAL A 109 39.55 -21.96 -12.21
CA VAL A 109 38.50 -21.26 -11.51
C VAL A 109 38.81 -21.16 -10.01
N ASP A 110 38.44 -20.03 -9.42
CA ASP A 110 38.40 -19.88 -7.98
C ASP A 110 36.95 -19.87 -7.53
N GLU A 111 36.55 -20.87 -6.73
CA GLU A 111 35.19 -20.96 -6.23
C GLU A 111 34.91 -19.88 -5.18
N LEU A 112 33.76 -19.16 -5.34
CA LEU A 112 33.28 -18.27 -4.31
C LEU A 112 33.04 -19.04 -3.01
N PRO A 113 33.56 -18.55 -1.88
CA PRO A 113 33.31 -19.16 -0.59
C PRO A 113 31.85 -19.03 -0.17
N THR A 114 31.39 -20.00 0.60
CA THR A 114 30.02 -19.99 1.17
C THR A 114 30.04 -19.56 2.62
N LEU A 115 29.00 -18.82 3.01
CA LEU A 115 28.80 -18.39 4.39
C LEU A 115 28.44 -19.59 5.28
N LEU A 116 29.22 -19.83 6.32
CA LEU A 116 28.94 -20.84 7.34
C LEU A 116 28.15 -20.23 8.50
N ASN A 117 28.73 -19.21 9.11
CA ASN A 117 28.12 -18.46 10.22
C ASN A 117 28.40 -16.97 10.04
N TYR A 118 27.56 -16.15 10.66
CA TYR A 118 27.77 -14.70 10.70
C TYR A 118 27.40 -14.13 12.06
N SER A 119 27.99 -12.98 12.38
CA SER A 119 27.63 -12.18 13.54
C SER A 119 27.59 -10.70 13.17
N ILE A 120 26.59 -9.97 13.69
CA ILE A 120 26.47 -8.53 13.52
C ILE A 120 26.59 -7.88 14.89
N ASN A 121 27.69 -7.19 15.12
CA ASN A 121 28.05 -6.57 16.40
C ASN A 121 27.89 -5.05 16.34
N GLY A 122 27.68 -4.38 17.48
CA GLY A 122 27.62 -2.92 17.61
C GLY A 122 26.23 -2.33 17.40
N VAL A 123 25.19 -3.15 17.15
CA VAL A 123 23.79 -2.74 17.01
C VAL A 123 22.87 -3.52 17.93
N LYS A 124 21.63 -3.01 18.14
CA LYS A 124 20.62 -3.76 18.89
C LYS A 124 20.17 -4.99 18.10
N ARG A 125 19.76 -6.06 18.80
CA ARG A 125 19.32 -7.33 18.19
C ARG A 125 18.23 -7.12 17.12
N SER A 126 17.20 -6.36 17.40
CA SER A 126 16.13 -6.08 16.40
C SER A 126 16.61 -5.37 15.14
N LYS A 127 17.68 -4.56 15.26
CA LYS A 127 18.29 -3.90 14.10
C LYS A 127 19.20 -4.86 13.32
N ALA A 128 19.90 -5.76 14.03
CA ALA A 128 20.67 -6.82 13.41
C ALA A 128 19.76 -7.75 12.59
N GLU A 129 18.63 -8.18 13.16
CA GLU A 129 17.61 -9.00 12.47
C GLU A 129 17.05 -8.29 11.20
N THR A 130 16.90 -6.96 11.24
CA THR A 130 16.52 -6.18 10.05
C THR A 130 17.63 -6.22 8.99
N PHE A 131 18.88 -6.02 9.39
CA PHE A 131 20.01 -6.07 8.46
C PHE A 131 20.16 -7.45 7.82
N GLU A 132 20.01 -8.49 8.62
CA GLU A 132 20.03 -9.88 8.18
C GLU A 132 18.99 -10.14 7.08
N LYS A 133 17.73 -9.74 7.32
CA LYS A 133 16.64 -9.89 6.37
C LYS A 133 16.86 -9.10 5.08
N GLU A 134 17.20 -7.83 5.20
CA GLU A 134 17.27 -6.92 4.07
C GLU A 134 18.53 -7.10 3.20
N THR A 135 19.59 -7.68 3.76
CA THR A 135 20.81 -8.03 3.04
C THR A 135 20.84 -9.51 2.63
N GLU A 136 19.77 -10.26 2.91
CA GLU A 136 19.68 -11.70 2.63
C GLU A 136 20.84 -12.52 3.21
N LEU A 137 21.37 -12.11 4.35
CA LEU A 137 22.41 -12.87 5.04
C LEU A 137 21.81 -14.19 5.56
N SER A 138 22.30 -15.30 5.03
CA SER A 138 21.87 -16.64 5.42
C SER A 138 22.99 -17.64 5.25
N GLU A 139 23.00 -18.70 6.06
CA GLU A 139 23.93 -19.80 5.89
C GLU A 139 23.84 -20.40 4.48
N GLY A 140 24.97 -20.73 3.89
CA GLY A 140 25.05 -21.22 2.51
C GLY A 140 25.09 -20.14 1.43
N LYS A 141 24.86 -18.84 1.76
CA LYS A 141 24.99 -17.74 0.81
C LYS A 141 26.43 -17.62 0.30
N ARG A 142 26.61 -17.37 -0.99
CA ARG A 142 27.92 -17.16 -1.61
C ARG A 142 28.43 -15.75 -1.33
N LEU A 143 29.70 -15.67 -1.00
CA LEU A 143 30.35 -14.43 -0.60
C LEU A 143 31.12 -13.84 -1.78
N SER A 144 30.45 -13.10 -2.64
CA SER A 144 31.10 -12.26 -3.66
C SER A 144 31.53 -10.91 -3.07
N GLU A 145 32.52 -10.27 -3.65
CA GLU A 145 32.94 -8.90 -3.31
C GLU A 145 31.79 -7.90 -3.43
N SER A 146 30.95 -8.06 -4.45
CA SER A 146 29.74 -7.24 -4.65
C SER A 146 28.75 -7.44 -3.49
N PHE A 147 28.51 -8.68 -3.07
CA PHE A 147 27.64 -8.98 -1.94
C PHE A 147 28.12 -8.33 -0.63
N LEU A 148 29.41 -8.46 -0.31
CA LEU A 148 30.01 -7.85 0.87
C LEU A 148 29.94 -6.33 0.82
N THR A 149 30.21 -5.73 -0.33
CA THR A 149 30.14 -4.28 -0.52
C THR A 149 28.70 -3.77 -0.42
N ASN A 150 27.73 -4.46 -1.03
CA ASN A 150 26.33 -4.09 -0.94
C ASN A 150 25.80 -4.21 0.49
N THR A 151 26.15 -5.28 1.20
CA THR A 151 25.83 -5.45 2.62
C THR A 151 26.39 -4.30 3.47
N LYS A 152 27.66 -3.97 3.28
CA LYS A 152 28.31 -2.85 3.97
C LYS A 152 27.60 -1.52 3.67
N ASN A 153 27.36 -1.23 2.40
CA ASN A 153 26.71 0.00 1.97
C ASN A 153 25.29 0.11 2.48
N TYR A 154 24.52 -0.98 2.44
CA TYR A 154 23.17 -1.01 3.00
C TYR A 154 23.17 -0.65 4.47
N ILE A 155 23.98 -1.33 5.30
CA ILE A 155 24.08 -1.08 6.74
C ILE A 155 24.52 0.36 7.02
N GLN A 156 25.52 0.88 6.32
CA GLN A 156 25.96 2.27 6.48
C GLN A 156 24.88 3.27 6.09
N ASN A 157 24.19 3.06 4.97
CA ASN A 157 23.13 3.97 4.50
C ASN A 157 21.92 3.96 5.44
N ASP A 158 21.55 2.81 5.98
CA ASP A 158 20.47 2.70 6.94
C ASP A 158 20.82 3.41 8.26
N LEU A 159 22.05 3.27 8.73
CA LEU A 159 22.54 4.01 9.91
C LEU A 159 22.59 5.53 9.68
N LYS A 160 22.97 5.95 8.46
CA LYS A 160 22.90 7.38 8.07
C LYS A 160 21.47 7.92 8.09
N LYS A 161 20.48 7.13 7.65
CA LYS A 161 19.06 7.47 7.80
C LYS A 161 18.66 7.64 9.27
N ASP A 162 19.31 6.93 10.17
CA ASP A 162 19.10 7.08 11.60
C ASP A 162 19.90 8.24 12.23
N GLY A 163 20.67 8.98 11.44
CA GLY A 163 21.45 10.17 11.85
C GLY A 163 22.86 9.84 12.35
N PHE A 164 23.37 8.63 12.10
CA PHE A 164 24.74 8.23 12.40
C PHE A 164 25.62 8.44 11.15
N LEU A 165 25.93 9.68 10.84
CA LEU A 165 26.62 10.04 9.59
C LEU A 165 28.04 9.47 9.50
N ASN A 166 28.73 9.35 10.64
CA ASN A 166 30.10 8.85 10.75
C ASN A 166 30.19 7.35 11.01
N SER A 167 29.10 6.61 10.80
CA SER A 167 29.09 5.17 11.02
C SER A 167 30.10 4.46 10.12
N LYS A 168 30.83 3.51 10.70
CA LYS A 168 31.79 2.65 10.02
C LYS A 168 31.34 1.20 10.13
N VAL A 169 31.36 0.49 9.02
CA VAL A 169 31.08 -0.94 8.98
C VAL A 169 32.28 -1.65 8.47
N ASN A 170 32.79 -2.59 9.25
CA ASN A 170 33.93 -3.44 8.89
C ASN A 170 33.44 -4.88 8.84
N ILE A 171 33.59 -5.50 7.67
CA ILE A 171 33.24 -6.91 7.46
C ILE A 171 34.53 -7.71 7.40
N VAL A 172 34.70 -8.60 8.34
CA VAL A 172 35.87 -9.50 8.42
C VAL A 172 35.40 -10.91 8.05
N SER A 173 36.02 -11.47 7.00
CA SER A 173 35.75 -12.83 6.55
C SER A 173 36.91 -13.74 6.93
N THR A 174 36.64 -14.75 7.76
CA THR A 174 37.65 -15.72 8.22
C THR A 174 37.30 -17.13 7.72
N PRO A 175 38.30 -17.91 7.24
CA PRO A 175 38.06 -19.31 6.86
C PRO A 175 37.69 -20.12 8.10
N ASP A 176 36.82 -21.10 7.94
CA ASP A 176 36.41 -22.01 9.02
C ASP A 176 37.53 -22.97 9.43
N SER A 177 38.18 -23.56 8.42
CA SER A 177 39.33 -24.45 8.60
C SER A 177 40.28 -24.38 7.41
N ILE A 178 41.50 -24.90 7.58
CA ILE A 178 42.49 -24.94 6.50
C ILE A 178 41.95 -25.81 5.35
N GLY A 179 41.87 -25.21 4.16
CA GLY A 179 41.35 -25.88 2.95
C GLY A 179 39.84 -25.86 2.79
N SER A 180 39.08 -25.36 3.76
CA SER A 180 37.64 -25.20 3.64
C SER A 180 37.25 -24.01 2.74
N ASN A 181 36.27 -24.21 1.85
CA ASN A 181 35.64 -23.12 1.08
C ASN A 181 34.50 -22.46 1.82
N LYS A 182 34.38 -22.67 3.16
CA LYS A 182 33.40 -22.05 4.03
C LYS A 182 34.04 -20.94 4.83
N ARG A 183 33.31 -19.83 5.01
CA ARG A 183 33.79 -18.67 5.74
C ARG A 183 32.79 -18.20 6.77
N ASN A 184 33.30 -17.69 7.87
CA ASN A 184 32.54 -17.00 8.90
C ASN A 184 32.68 -15.50 8.69
N LEU A 185 31.53 -14.76 8.74
CA LEU A 185 31.51 -13.32 8.62
C LEU A 185 31.29 -12.66 9.99
N ASN A 186 32.19 -11.74 10.33
CA ASN A 186 32.04 -10.89 11.49
C ASN A 186 31.83 -9.44 11.01
N ILE A 187 30.59 -8.94 11.14
CA ILE A 187 30.21 -7.60 10.73
C ILE A 187 30.25 -6.72 11.97
N ASN A 188 31.28 -5.90 12.07
CA ASN A 188 31.47 -4.98 13.17
C ASN A 188 30.98 -3.59 12.77
N VAL A 189 29.93 -3.13 13.45
CA VAL A 189 29.29 -1.84 13.22
C VAL A 189 29.71 -0.86 14.32
N ASP A 190 30.50 0.12 13.95
CA ASP A 190 30.73 1.31 14.77
C ASP A 190 29.73 2.39 14.32
N ARG A 191 28.72 2.61 15.12
CA ARG A 191 27.68 3.61 14.80
C ARG A 191 28.19 5.04 14.93
N GLY A 192 29.21 5.29 15.75
CA GLY A 192 29.58 6.61 16.16
C GLY A 192 28.48 7.34 16.93
N GLU A 193 28.60 8.63 17.06
CA GLU A 193 27.59 9.48 17.70
C GLU A 193 26.52 9.96 16.70
N ARG A 194 25.31 10.17 17.22
CA ARG A 194 24.20 10.68 16.42
C ARG A 194 24.36 12.18 16.22
N ILE A 195 24.53 12.61 14.96
CA ILE A 195 24.76 14.00 14.61
C ILE A 195 23.44 14.77 14.54
N LYS A 196 23.39 15.93 15.22
CA LYS A 196 22.23 16.81 15.29
C LYS A 196 22.53 18.17 14.67
N ILE A 197 21.54 18.76 14.05
CA ILE A 197 21.62 20.10 13.48
C ILE A 197 21.46 21.11 14.63
N LYS A 198 22.50 21.90 14.91
CA LYS A 198 22.51 22.97 15.92
C LYS A 198 21.94 24.26 15.35
N ASN A 199 22.37 24.64 14.15
CA ASN A 199 21.89 25.85 13.48
C ASN A 199 21.67 25.63 11.98
N ILE A 200 20.82 26.44 11.38
CA ILE A 200 20.61 26.56 9.93
C ILE A 200 20.64 28.06 9.62
N SER A 201 21.56 28.49 8.76
CA SER A 201 21.72 29.85 8.33
C SER A 201 21.56 29.99 6.82
N PHE A 202 21.12 31.16 6.39
CA PHE A 202 20.99 31.48 4.98
C PHE A 202 21.81 32.74 4.70
N SER A 203 22.29 32.89 3.48
CA SER A 203 22.93 34.08 2.94
C SER A 203 22.40 34.32 1.52
N GLY A 204 22.42 35.62 1.09
CA GLY A 204 21.87 36.02 -0.21
C GLY A 204 20.34 36.10 -0.27
N ASN A 205 19.64 35.82 0.83
CA ASN A 205 18.19 35.88 0.94
C ASN A 205 17.71 37.27 1.38
N GLU A 206 17.61 38.22 0.45
CA GLU A 206 17.17 39.59 0.73
C GLU A 206 15.65 39.71 0.82
N ILE A 207 14.90 38.94 0.01
CA ILE A 207 13.45 39.01 -0.13
C ILE A 207 12.74 38.29 1.01
N PHE A 208 13.21 37.09 1.37
CA PHE A 208 12.57 36.29 2.40
C PHE A 208 13.45 36.12 3.63
N LYS A 209 12.91 36.46 4.79
CA LYS A 209 13.62 36.29 6.06
C LYS A 209 13.91 34.81 6.37
N ASP A 210 15.03 34.52 7.01
CA ASP A 210 15.48 33.21 7.48
C ASP A 210 14.38 32.39 8.11
N GLY A 211 13.55 32.99 8.96
CA GLY A 211 12.46 32.30 9.64
C GLY A 211 11.46 31.67 8.67
N LYS A 212 11.17 32.36 7.55
CA LYS A 212 10.27 31.86 6.50
C LYS A 212 10.93 30.71 5.76
N LEU A 213 12.21 30.83 5.38
CA LEU A 213 12.96 29.78 4.69
C LEU A 213 13.14 28.55 5.57
N LYS A 214 13.49 28.72 6.85
CA LYS A 214 13.54 27.61 7.83
C LYS A 214 12.21 26.86 7.96
N SER A 215 11.08 27.54 7.77
CA SER A 215 9.77 26.90 7.79
C SER A 215 9.54 25.95 6.62
N LYS A 216 10.19 26.21 5.46
CA LYS A 216 10.08 25.42 4.23
C LYS A 216 10.89 24.13 4.26
N LEU A 217 11.96 24.10 5.04
CA LEU A 217 12.65 22.85 5.34
C LEU A 217 11.77 22.01 6.25
N LYS A 218 10.93 21.14 5.70
CA LYS A 218 9.87 20.41 6.46
C LYS A 218 10.45 19.32 7.34
N LYS A 219 11.45 18.60 6.86
CA LYS A 219 12.07 17.43 7.51
C LYS A 219 13.38 17.80 8.24
N THR A 220 14.16 18.72 7.69
CA THR A 220 15.44 19.19 8.23
C THR A 220 15.20 20.29 9.25
N LYS A 221 15.35 20.01 10.54
CA LYS A 221 15.06 20.96 11.63
C LYS A 221 16.20 21.04 12.62
N LYS A 222 16.49 22.27 13.11
CA LYS A 222 17.43 22.47 14.20
C LYS A 222 16.93 21.87 15.53
N LYS A 223 17.85 21.49 16.40
CA LYS A 223 17.57 21.08 17.80
C LYS A 223 16.85 22.22 18.53
N PHE A 224 15.72 21.91 19.16
CA PHE A 224 14.99 22.87 19.98
C PHE A 224 14.49 22.18 21.26
N PRO A 225 14.74 22.74 22.46
CA PRO A 225 14.50 22.06 23.74
C PRO A 225 13.06 21.60 23.95
N LEU A 226 12.08 22.43 23.53
CA LEU A 226 10.66 22.15 23.69
C LEU A 226 10.06 21.26 22.58
N ARG A 227 10.86 20.80 21.61
CA ARG A 227 10.40 19.91 20.52
C ARG A 227 11.05 18.53 20.63
N PHE A 228 10.98 17.91 21.80
CA PHE A 228 11.59 16.59 22.04
C PHE A 228 11.00 15.49 21.13
N TRP A 229 9.78 15.67 20.58
CA TRP A 229 9.12 14.74 19.65
C TRP A 229 9.56 14.89 18.18
N LYS A 230 10.27 15.97 17.80
CA LYS A 230 10.76 16.15 16.43
C LYS A 230 12.24 15.77 16.32
N LYS A 231 12.56 14.95 15.31
CA LYS A 231 13.92 14.54 15.00
C LYS A 231 14.71 15.73 14.48
N SER A 232 15.85 16.04 15.08
CA SER A 232 16.79 17.11 14.66
C SER A 232 18.07 16.55 14.02
N LYS A 233 18.02 15.32 13.49
CA LYS A 233 19.13 14.64 12.84
C LYS A 233 19.20 15.05 11.36
N LEU A 234 20.41 15.08 10.79
CA LEU A 234 20.58 15.23 9.35
C LEU A 234 20.41 13.88 8.66
N ILE A 235 19.48 13.82 7.73
CA ILE A 235 19.26 12.69 6.82
C ILE A 235 19.45 13.26 5.41
N ALA A 236 20.40 12.74 4.65
CA ALA A 236 20.78 13.31 3.36
C ALA A 236 19.58 13.39 2.38
N SER A 237 18.78 12.32 2.23
CA SER A 237 17.61 12.32 1.34
C SER A 237 16.54 13.31 1.76
N ASP A 238 16.32 13.49 3.06
CA ASP A 238 15.37 14.47 3.61
C ASP A 238 15.87 15.89 3.37
N TYR A 239 17.18 16.10 3.44
CA TYR A 239 17.79 17.40 3.21
C TYR A 239 17.73 17.81 1.73
N GLU A 240 18.00 16.89 0.81
CA GLU A 240 17.83 17.12 -0.63
C GLU A 240 16.37 17.47 -0.95
N THR A 241 15.39 16.70 -0.46
CA THR A 241 13.97 17.01 -0.61
C THR A 241 13.62 18.39 -0.06
N ASP A 242 14.20 18.79 1.07
CA ASP A 242 13.95 20.10 1.67
C ASP A 242 14.59 21.24 0.88
N LYS A 243 15.74 21.03 0.22
CA LYS A 243 16.32 21.99 -0.73
C LYS A 243 15.40 22.18 -1.95
N GLU A 244 14.88 21.11 -2.50
CA GLU A 244 13.88 21.16 -3.59
C GLU A 244 12.61 21.91 -3.16
N ASN A 245 12.08 21.63 -1.96
CA ASN A 245 10.95 22.36 -1.39
C ASN A 245 11.23 23.86 -1.22
N LEU A 246 12.46 24.21 -0.88
CA LEU A 246 12.88 25.60 -0.73
C LEU A 246 12.88 26.33 -2.08
N ILE A 247 13.47 25.73 -3.12
CA ILE A 247 13.46 26.28 -4.48
C ILE A 247 12.04 26.32 -5.06
N SER A 248 11.25 25.30 -4.84
CA SER A 248 9.82 25.27 -5.23
C SER A 248 9.06 26.44 -4.60
N PHE A 249 9.33 26.75 -3.33
CA PHE A 249 8.73 27.91 -2.67
C PHE A 249 9.08 29.25 -3.35
N TYR A 250 10.33 29.44 -3.79
CA TYR A 250 10.72 30.62 -4.55
C TYR A 250 9.98 30.70 -5.89
N LYS A 251 9.91 29.57 -6.61
CA LYS A 251 9.17 29.46 -7.88
C LYS A 251 7.67 29.70 -7.72
N GLU A 252 7.07 29.29 -6.57
CA GLU A 252 5.69 29.63 -6.22
C GLU A 252 5.46 31.13 -6.02
N LYS A 253 6.51 31.90 -5.74
CA LYS A 253 6.46 33.33 -5.44
C LYS A 253 6.93 34.24 -6.58
N GLY A 254 7.23 33.64 -7.73
CA GLY A 254 7.62 34.38 -8.92
C GLY A 254 9.12 34.37 -9.22
N TYR A 255 9.92 33.76 -8.38
CA TYR A 255 11.39 33.77 -8.52
C TYR A 255 11.84 32.52 -9.29
N ARG A 256 11.73 32.59 -10.63
CA ARG A 256 12.02 31.48 -11.54
C ARG A 256 13.46 30.98 -11.43
N ASP A 257 14.41 31.92 -11.38
CA ASP A 257 15.85 31.67 -11.45
C ASP A 257 16.47 31.38 -10.07
N ALA A 258 15.65 31.36 -9.03
CA ALA A 258 16.13 31.08 -7.68
C ALA A 258 16.83 29.73 -7.60
N ARG A 259 18.02 29.72 -7.04
CA ARG A 259 18.85 28.52 -6.87
C ARG A 259 19.64 28.57 -5.58
N ILE A 260 20.00 27.40 -5.09
CA ILE A 260 21.01 27.26 -4.04
C ILE A 260 22.36 27.20 -4.75
N GLU A 261 23.20 28.23 -4.55
CA GLU A 261 24.53 28.28 -5.17
C GLU A 261 25.45 27.24 -4.54
N PHE A 262 25.48 27.23 -3.23
CA PHE A 262 26.20 26.21 -2.48
C PHE A 262 25.56 26.01 -1.11
N ASP A 263 25.76 24.82 -0.57
CA ASP A 263 25.42 24.48 0.80
C ASP A 263 26.64 23.87 1.49
N THR A 264 26.84 24.25 2.74
CA THR A 264 27.99 23.81 3.52
C THR A 264 27.53 23.18 4.83
N ILE A 265 28.06 21.99 5.13
CA ILE A 265 27.90 21.32 6.41
C ILE A 265 29.12 21.62 7.26
N ILE A 266 28.94 22.40 8.30
CA ILE A 266 30.02 22.81 9.21
C ILE A 266 29.94 21.93 10.44
N THR A 267 30.97 21.12 10.69
CA THR A 267 31.07 20.29 11.90
C THR A 267 31.54 21.17 13.06
N ASN A 268 30.69 21.31 14.10
CA ASN A 268 31.04 22.05 15.30
C ASN A 268 31.76 21.14 16.33
N ASP A 269 31.26 19.95 16.51
CA ASP A 269 31.78 18.93 17.40
C ASP A 269 31.38 17.53 16.92
N GLU A 270 31.74 16.48 17.66
CA GLU A 270 31.41 15.09 17.28
C GLU A 270 29.89 14.80 17.20
N LYS A 271 29.05 15.66 17.73
CA LYS A 271 27.59 15.45 17.89
C LYS A 271 26.75 16.50 17.18
N THR A 272 27.33 17.63 16.74
CA THR A 272 26.56 18.75 16.17
C THR A 272 27.20 19.34 14.91
N ILE A 273 26.32 19.73 14.01
CA ILE A 273 26.66 20.43 12.77
C ILE A 273 25.80 21.67 12.61
N ASP A 274 26.31 22.63 11.85
CA ASP A 274 25.58 23.77 11.31
C ASP A 274 25.42 23.58 9.80
N LEU A 275 24.27 23.98 9.28
CA LEU A 275 23.99 24.04 7.85
C LEU A 275 23.98 25.49 7.41
N ALA A 276 24.78 25.82 6.41
CA ALA A 276 24.83 27.14 5.78
C ALA A 276 24.46 27.02 4.30
N LEU A 277 23.41 27.69 3.87
CA LEU A 277 22.94 27.70 2.49
C LEU A 277 23.09 29.10 1.90
N SER A 278 23.75 29.23 0.75
CA SER A 278 23.78 30.43 -0.06
C SER A 278 22.72 30.35 -1.15
N ILE A 279 21.89 31.38 -1.22
CA ILE A 279 20.77 31.45 -2.15
C ILE A 279 20.98 32.62 -3.09
N ASP A 280 20.87 32.39 -4.38
CA ASP A 280 20.64 33.41 -5.37
C ASP A 280 19.15 33.47 -5.66
N GLU A 281 18.46 34.54 -5.25
CA GLU A 281 16.99 34.63 -5.37
C GLU A 281 16.55 34.96 -6.79
N GLY A 282 17.43 35.55 -7.62
CA GLY A 282 17.10 36.02 -8.97
C GLY A 282 16.03 37.10 -9.00
N ASN A 283 15.50 37.38 -10.19
CA ASN A 283 14.44 38.38 -10.41
C ASN A 283 13.06 37.77 -10.22
N LYS A 284 12.08 38.63 -9.91
CA LYS A 284 10.67 38.24 -9.88
C LYS A 284 10.08 38.38 -11.28
N TYR A 285 9.43 37.29 -11.73
CA TYR A 285 8.78 37.22 -13.04
C TYR A 285 7.28 37.18 -12.94
N TYR A 286 6.63 37.52 -14.07
CA TYR A 286 5.19 37.45 -14.31
C TYR A 286 4.90 36.61 -15.55
N PHE A 287 3.73 36.04 -15.64
CA PHE A 287 3.28 35.37 -16.85
C PHE A 287 2.96 36.39 -17.93
N GLY A 288 3.52 36.23 -19.11
CA GLY A 288 3.18 36.94 -20.32
C GLY A 288 2.09 36.26 -21.10
N ASP A 289 2.20 36.26 -22.43
CA ASP A 289 1.25 35.61 -23.29
C ASP A 289 1.40 34.09 -23.23
N ILE A 290 0.24 33.39 -23.18
CA ILE A 290 0.18 31.93 -23.16
C ILE A 290 -0.56 31.50 -24.43
N ASN A 291 0.14 30.82 -25.31
CA ASN A 291 -0.41 30.34 -26.58
C ASN A 291 -0.40 28.82 -26.65
N TYR A 292 -1.42 28.24 -27.27
CA TYR A 292 -1.54 26.80 -27.45
C TYR A 292 -1.21 26.41 -28.89
N ILE A 293 -0.51 25.28 -29.05
CA ILE A 293 -0.20 24.72 -30.38
C ILE A 293 -0.45 23.23 -30.36
N GLY A 294 -1.18 22.74 -31.37
CA GLY A 294 -1.48 21.34 -31.57
C GLY A 294 -2.75 20.84 -30.86
N ASN A 295 -3.58 21.74 -30.35
CA ASN A 295 -4.83 21.49 -29.66
C ASN A 295 -6.03 21.43 -30.60
N SER A 296 -6.08 20.41 -31.48
CA SER A 296 -7.18 20.31 -32.46
C SER A 296 -8.52 19.87 -31.84
N SER A 297 -8.49 19.19 -30.73
CA SER A 297 -9.65 18.61 -30.06
C SER A 297 -10.31 19.53 -29.04
N TYR A 298 -9.57 20.50 -28.50
CA TYR A 298 -10.06 21.45 -27.51
C TYR A 298 -9.70 22.88 -27.92
N THR A 299 -10.62 23.83 -27.68
CA THR A 299 -10.37 25.24 -27.92
C THR A 299 -9.45 25.83 -26.87
N ASP A 300 -8.73 26.92 -27.23
CA ASP A 300 -7.88 27.65 -26.29
C ASP A 300 -8.66 28.05 -25.03
N PHE A 301 -9.90 28.51 -25.18
CA PHE A 301 -10.78 28.87 -24.07
C PHE A 301 -11.03 27.72 -23.10
N GLN A 302 -11.23 26.49 -23.60
CA GLN A 302 -11.43 25.31 -22.73
C GLN A 302 -10.14 24.97 -21.97
N LEU A 303 -9.00 25.08 -22.63
CA LEU A 303 -7.69 24.84 -22.01
C LEU A 303 -7.37 25.92 -20.97
N ASP A 304 -7.68 27.18 -21.24
CA ASP A 304 -7.53 28.30 -20.30
C ASP A 304 -8.34 28.11 -19.01
N GLN A 305 -9.55 27.54 -19.10
CA GLN A 305 -10.38 27.25 -17.92
C GLN A 305 -9.70 26.24 -16.98
N ILE A 306 -8.94 25.30 -17.54
CA ILE A 306 -8.20 24.30 -16.75
C ILE A 306 -6.88 24.87 -16.26
N LEU A 307 -6.14 25.54 -17.14
CA LEU A 307 -4.86 26.17 -16.80
C LEU A 307 -5.03 27.19 -15.69
N GLY A 308 -6.04 28.06 -15.79
CA GLY A 308 -6.40 29.06 -14.79
C GLY A 308 -5.31 30.06 -14.48
N ILE A 309 -4.38 30.31 -15.43
CA ILE A 309 -3.27 31.27 -15.35
C ILE A 309 -3.52 32.34 -16.39
N LYS A 310 -3.33 33.60 -16.03
CA LYS A 310 -3.56 34.75 -16.91
C LYS A 310 -2.28 35.55 -17.12
N SER A 311 -2.18 36.22 -18.27
CA SER A 311 -1.15 37.23 -18.52
C SER A 311 -1.19 38.30 -17.42
N GLY A 312 -0.04 38.66 -16.87
CA GLY A 312 0.13 39.60 -15.75
C GLY A 312 0.09 38.93 -14.36
N ASP A 313 -0.31 37.67 -14.23
CA ASP A 313 -0.21 36.97 -12.96
C ASP A 313 1.26 36.79 -12.55
N SER A 314 1.54 36.80 -11.25
CA SER A 314 2.88 36.48 -10.76
C SER A 314 3.28 35.09 -11.16
N TYR A 315 4.44 34.92 -11.77
CA TYR A 315 4.94 33.62 -12.19
C TYR A 315 4.86 32.59 -11.04
N ASN A 316 4.35 31.43 -11.34
CA ASN A 316 4.30 30.31 -10.41
C ASN A 316 4.56 29.01 -11.19
N GLY A 317 5.83 28.63 -11.25
CA GLY A 317 6.25 27.44 -12.02
C GLY A 317 5.74 26.12 -11.43
N VAL A 318 5.43 26.08 -10.15
CA VAL A 318 4.84 24.89 -9.50
C VAL A 318 3.38 24.74 -9.95
N LEU A 319 2.59 25.82 -9.88
CA LEU A 319 1.21 25.83 -10.36
C LEU A 319 1.12 25.50 -11.85
N LEU A 320 2.00 26.07 -12.68
CA LEU A 320 2.03 25.76 -14.11
C LEU A 320 2.26 24.28 -14.35
N LYS A 321 3.23 23.67 -13.66
CA LYS A 321 3.50 22.24 -13.75
C LYS A 321 2.28 21.42 -13.32
N GLU A 322 1.66 21.73 -12.18
CA GLU A 322 0.46 21.05 -11.68
C GLU A 322 -0.73 21.19 -12.64
N ARG A 323 -0.91 22.34 -13.31
CA ARG A 323 -1.98 22.57 -14.28
C ARG A 323 -1.75 21.86 -15.61
N ILE A 324 -0.51 21.58 -15.96
CA ILE A 324 -0.16 20.78 -17.13
C ILE A 324 -0.28 19.30 -16.82
N GLN A 325 0.33 18.87 -15.72
CA GLN A 325 0.34 17.49 -15.28
C GLN A 325 0.62 17.43 -13.78
N ASP A 326 -0.39 17.04 -13.01
CA ASP A 326 -0.31 16.80 -11.58
C ASP A 326 0.03 15.33 -11.30
N ASP A 327 0.74 15.08 -10.22
CA ASP A 327 1.00 13.72 -9.73
C ASP A 327 -0.26 13.04 -9.17
N ASN A 328 -1.28 13.83 -8.79
CA ASN A 328 -2.57 13.32 -8.37
C ASN A 328 -3.41 12.86 -9.58
N PRO A 329 -3.74 11.57 -9.69
CA PRO A 329 -4.51 11.06 -10.83
C PRO A 329 -5.94 11.63 -10.94
N ASP A 330 -6.48 12.22 -9.87
CA ASP A 330 -7.81 12.86 -9.86
C ASP A 330 -7.74 14.37 -10.11
N ALA A 331 -6.56 14.91 -10.40
CA ALA A 331 -6.41 16.34 -10.64
C ALA A 331 -7.08 16.78 -11.95
N ASN A 332 -7.58 18.00 -11.93
CA ASN A 332 -8.09 18.66 -13.14
C ASN A 332 -6.94 19.44 -13.81
N ASP A 333 -6.18 18.74 -14.64
CA ASP A 333 -5.05 19.27 -15.39
C ASP A 333 -5.18 18.94 -16.89
N LEU A 334 -4.35 19.56 -17.72
CA LEU A 334 -4.41 19.43 -19.17
C LEU A 334 -4.12 17.98 -19.63
N SER A 335 -3.13 17.31 -19.03
CA SER A 335 -2.79 15.93 -19.39
C SER A 335 -3.92 14.97 -19.05
N ASN A 336 -4.55 15.13 -17.89
CA ASN A 336 -5.70 14.31 -17.48
C ASN A 336 -6.93 14.56 -18.38
N LEU A 337 -7.15 15.82 -18.82
CA LEU A 337 -8.21 16.13 -19.78
C LEU A 337 -8.08 15.26 -21.05
N TYR A 338 -6.89 15.21 -21.64
CA TYR A 338 -6.64 14.41 -22.83
C TYR A 338 -6.71 12.91 -22.54
N GLN A 339 -6.03 12.45 -21.51
CA GLN A 339 -5.98 11.02 -21.16
C GLN A 339 -7.33 10.43 -20.76
N ASN A 340 -8.22 11.24 -20.18
CA ASN A 340 -9.57 10.77 -19.83
C ASN A 340 -10.52 10.69 -21.03
N ASN A 341 -10.14 11.30 -22.15
CA ASN A 341 -10.95 11.34 -23.38
C ASN A 341 -10.32 10.54 -24.55
N GLY A 342 -9.52 9.55 -24.26
CA GLY A 342 -9.00 8.62 -25.28
C GLY A 342 -7.58 8.91 -25.76
N TYR A 343 -6.98 10.01 -25.41
CA TYR A 343 -5.66 10.41 -25.91
C TYR A 343 -4.52 9.88 -25.04
N LEU A 344 -4.38 8.55 -24.99
CA LEU A 344 -3.31 7.89 -24.21
C LEU A 344 -1.91 8.39 -24.60
N PHE A 345 -1.70 8.66 -25.89
CA PHE A 345 -0.42 9.06 -26.46
C PHE A 345 -0.18 10.57 -26.43
N SER A 346 -1.07 11.32 -25.80
CA SER A 346 -0.93 12.76 -25.70
C SER A 346 0.26 13.16 -24.83
N SER A 347 0.90 14.25 -25.22
CA SER A 347 1.89 14.94 -24.41
C SER A 347 1.64 16.43 -24.40
N VAL A 348 1.69 17.04 -23.23
CA VAL A 348 1.48 18.47 -23.02
C VAL A 348 2.72 19.04 -22.35
N ASN A 349 3.35 20.01 -22.98
CA ASN A 349 4.59 20.63 -22.51
C ASN A 349 4.51 22.14 -22.56
N ALA A 350 4.84 22.83 -21.49
CA ALA A 350 5.04 24.28 -21.50
C ALA A 350 6.47 24.60 -21.91
N VAL A 351 6.61 25.43 -22.92
CA VAL A 351 7.89 25.92 -23.42
C VAL A 351 7.94 27.43 -23.24
N GLU A 352 8.96 27.92 -22.56
CA GLU A 352 9.24 29.33 -22.48
C GLU A 352 9.75 29.82 -23.85
N VAL A 353 9.06 30.80 -24.44
CA VAL A 353 9.39 31.31 -25.78
C VAL A 353 10.17 32.64 -25.69
N SER A 354 9.88 33.42 -24.65
CA SER A 354 10.48 34.73 -24.41
C SER A 354 10.57 34.98 -22.91
N ALA A 355 11.62 35.63 -22.47
CA ALA A 355 11.76 36.13 -21.12
C ALA A 355 12.38 37.53 -21.22
N ALA A 356 11.55 38.56 -21.18
CA ALA A 356 11.97 39.95 -21.31
C ALA A 356 11.16 40.87 -20.37
N ASN A 357 11.80 41.90 -19.83
CA ASN A 357 11.14 42.88 -18.95
C ASN A 357 10.36 42.22 -17.78
N ASP A 358 10.97 41.26 -17.12
CA ASP A 358 10.40 40.46 -16.01
C ASP A 358 9.11 39.65 -16.38
N THR A 359 8.84 39.49 -17.67
CA THR A 359 7.67 38.75 -18.19
C THR A 359 8.14 37.56 -18.99
N ILE A 360 7.46 36.40 -18.80
CA ILE A 360 7.77 35.14 -19.48
C ILE A 360 6.58 34.73 -20.29
N ASP A 361 6.75 34.63 -21.62
CA ASP A 361 5.76 34.10 -22.54
C ASP A 361 5.89 32.61 -22.69
N PHE A 362 4.75 31.92 -22.71
CA PHE A 362 4.71 30.47 -22.79
C PHE A 362 4.00 29.99 -24.04
N GLN A 363 4.50 28.92 -24.59
CA GLN A 363 3.83 28.12 -25.59
C GLN A 363 3.52 26.74 -25.04
N ILE A 364 2.25 26.43 -24.87
CA ILE A 364 1.79 25.10 -24.47
C ILE A 364 1.73 24.25 -25.74
N ARG A 365 2.72 23.39 -25.90
CA ARG A 365 2.82 22.47 -27.02
C ARG A 365 2.12 21.16 -26.70
N ILE A 366 1.09 20.85 -27.49
CA ILE A 366 0.25 19.69 -27.32
C ILE A 366 0.47 18.77 -28.52
N ASN A 367 0.84 17.55 -28.25
CA ASN A 367 0.77 16.47 -29.23
C ASN A 367 -0.36 15.56 -28.77
N GLU A 368 -1.50 15.60 -29.45
CA GLU A 368 -2.68 14.83 -29.06
C GLU A 368 -2.50 13.33 -29.33
N GLY A 369 -1.78 12.98 -30.39
CA GLY A 369 -1.67 11.60 -30.86
C GLY A 369 -3.00 11.05 -31.39
N LYS A 370 -3.06 9.75 -31.64
CA LYS A 370 -4.30 9.06 -32.02
C LYS A 370 -5.12 8.69 -30.79
N LEU A 371 -6.43 8.63 -30.97
CA LEU A 371 -7.33 8.05 -29.98
C LEU A 371 -6.96 6.59 -29.73
N ALA A 372 -6.89 6.21 -28.48
CA ALA A 372 -6.59 4.85 -28.05
C ALA A 372 -7.84 4.17 -27.50
N SER A 373 -7.92 2.87 -27.69
CA SER A 373 -8.95 2.00 -27.09
C SER A 373 -8.31 0.82 -26.39
N PHE A 374 -8.98 0.30 -25.38
CA PHE A 374 -8.59 -0.93 -24.73
C PHE A 374 -8.82 -2.11 -25.67
N ASN A 375 -7.76 -2.85 -26.01
CA ASN A 375 -7.88 -4.03 -26.88
C ASN A 375 -8.11 -5.29 -26.02
N LYS A 376 -7.23 -5.56 -25.08
CA LYS A 376 -7.33 -6.72 -24.19
C LYS A 376 -7.10 -6.30 -22.74
N ILE A 377 -7.87 -6.90 -21.83
CA ILE A 377 -7.71 -6.72 -20.40
C ILE A 377 -7.49 -8.09 -19.77
N THR A 378 -6.37 -8.26 -19.09
CA THR A 378 -5.99 -9.51 -18.41
C THR A 378 -5.75 -9.25 -16.93
N VAL A 379 -5.97 -10.27 -16.13
CA VAL A 379 -5.74 -10.27 -14.70
C VAL A 379 -4.80 -11.41 -14.36
N VAL A 380 -3.79 -11.17 -13.55
CA VAL A 380 -2.80 -12.16 -13.11
C VAL A 380 -2.59 -12.07 -11.61
N GLY A 381 -2.28 -13.22 -10.97
CA GLY A 381 -1.98 -13.30 -9.55
C GLY A 381 -3.16 -13.69 -8.65
N ASN A 382 -4.36 -13.88 -9.19
CA ASN A 382 -5.56 -14.30 -8.48
C ASN A 382 -5.66 -15.84 -8.36
N THR A 383 -4.86 -16.43 -7.52
CA THR A 383 -4.78 -17.92 -7.38
C THR A 383 -5.93 -18.55 -6.59
N LYS A 384 -6.64 -17.76 -5.78
CA LYS A 384 -7.74 -18.20 -4.90
C LYS A 384 -9.09 -17.60 -5.31
N THR A 385 -9.05 -16.47 -6.02
CA THR A 385 -10.25 -15.72 -6.42
C THR A 385 -10.55 -16.00 -7.88
N ASN A 386 -11.80 -16.29 -8.19
CA ASN A 386 -12.24 -16.53 -9.55
C ASN A 386 -12.18 -15.26 -10.40
N ASP A 387 -11.79 -15.39 -11.66
CA ASP A 387 -11.65 -14.27 -12.60
C ASP A 387 -12.91 -13.40 -12.70
N ASN A 388 -14.09 -14.02 -12.74
CA ASN A 388 -15.36 -13.31 -12.85
C ASN A 388 -15.62 -12.36 -11.67
N VAL A 389 -15.05 -12.61 -10.49
CA VAL A 389 -15.17 -11.73 -9.32
C VAL A 389 -14.42 -10.41 -9.56
N ILE A 390 -13.31 -10.49 -10.29
CA ILE A 390 -12.48 -9.33 -10.61
C ILE A 390 -13.05 -8.61 -11.84
N TYR A 391 -13.29 -9.35 -12.93
CA TYR A 391 -13.77 -8.75 -14.18
C TYR A 391 -15.10 -7.98 -14.04
N ARG A 392 -15.98 -8.40 -13.14
CA ARG A 392 -17.25 -7.69 -12.88
C ARG A 392 -17.07 -6.33 -12.19
N GLU A 393 -15.95 -6.10 -11.53
CA GLU A 393 -15.63 -4.82 -10.85
C GLU A 393 -14.82 -3.87 -11.74
N LEU A 394 -14.35 -4.33 -12.90
CA LEU A 394 -13.58 -3.49 -13.82
C LEU A 394 -14.46 -2.41 -14.44
N ARG A 395 -13.97 -1.19 -14.43
CA ARG A 395 -14.60 -0.03 -15.09
C ARG A 395 -14.16 0.15 -16.53
N ILE A 396 -13.11 -0.57 -16.92
CA ILE A 396 -12.57 -0.61 -18.28
C ILE A 396 -13.08 -1.87 -18.99
N LYS A 397 -13.37 -1.75 -20.29
CA LYS A 397 -13.81 -2.88 -21.10
C LYS A 397 -13.10 -2.87 -22.44
N PRO A 398 -12.82 -4.04 -23.04
CA PRO A 398 -12.31 -4.13 -24.40
C PRO A 398 -13.22 -3.38 -25.39
N GLY A 399 -12.61 -2.61 -26.31
CA GLY A 399 -13.30 -1.79 -27.29
C GLY A 399 -13.73 -0.40 -26.82
N GLU A 400 -13.69 -0.09 -25.53
CA GLU A 400 -13.94 1.27 -25.03
C GLU A 400 -12.72 2.17 -25.26
N LEU A 401 -12.97 3.48 -25.43
CA LEU A 401 -11.91 4.48 -25.44
C LEU A 401 -11.13 4.47 -24.12
N TYR A 402 -9.83 4.65 -24.23
CA TYR A 402 -8.95 4.80 -23.07
C TYR A 402 -9.43 5.94 -22.18
N SER A 403 -9.39 5.72 -20.89
CA SER A 403 -9.63 6.74 -19.88
C SER A 403 -8.79 6.43 -18.64
N LYS A 404 -7.88 7.33 -18.29
CA LYS A 404 -7.04 7.22 -17.10
C LYS A 404 -7.88 7.13 -15.82
N ASP A 405 -8.92 7.94 -15.71
CA ASP A 405 -9.85 7.92 -14.59
C ASP A 405 -10.50 6.54 -14.40
N LYS A 406 -10.96 5.91 -15.50
CA LYS A 406 -11.52 4.55 -15.44
C LYS A 406 -10.49 3.51 -15.00
N VAL A 407 -9.22 3.63 -15.41
CA VAL A 407 -8.13 2.74 -14.95
C VAL A 407 -7.88 2.92 -13.47
N VAL A 408 -7.70 4.16 -13.01
CA VAL A 408 -7.48 4.48 -11.59
C VAL A 408 -8.66 4.01 -10.73
N ARG A 409 -9.88 4.24 -11.19
CA ARG A 409 -11.09 3.78 -10.52
C ARG A 409 -11.18 2.26 -10.46
N THR A 410 -10.79 1.55 -11.53
CA THR A 410 -10.69 0.09 -11.54
C THR A 410 -9.75 -0.42 -10.45
N ILE A 411 -8.55 0.17 -10.35
CA ILE A 411 -7.57 -0.21 -9.31
C ILE A 411 -8.15 -0.01 -7.92
N ARG A 412 -8.81 1.11 -7.67
CA ARG A 412 -9.45 1.42 -6.39
C ARG A 412 -10.57 0.44 -6.04
N GLU A 413 -11.46 0.14 -7.00
CA GLU A 413 -12.58 -0.77 -6.76
C GLU A 413 -12.11 -2.20 -6.53
N VAL A 414 -11.11 -2.68 -7.26
CA VAL A 414 -10.48 -3.99 -7.02
C VAL A 414 -9.77 -4.02 -5.66
N GLY A 415 -9.09 -2.94 -5.28
CA GLY A 415 -8.44 -2.82 -3.96
C GLY A 415 -9.44 -2.81 -2.79
N GLN A 416 -10.64 -2.26 -3.01
CA GLN A 416 -11.72 -2.22 -1.99
C GLN A 416 -12.37 -3.59 -1.74
N LEU A 417 -12.15 -4.58 -2.60
CA LEU A 417 -12.66 -5.94 -2.38
C LEU A 417 -12.11 -6.58 -1.09
N GLY A 418 -10.96 -6.14 -0.60
CA GLY A 418 -10.39 -6.53 0.70
C GLY A 418 -9.71 -7.90 0.71
N PHE A 419 -9.54 -8.55 -0.44
CA PHE A 419 -8.78 -9.79 -0.60
C PHE A 419 -7.56 -9.66 -1.52
N PHE A 420 -7.24 -8.44 -1.93
CA PHE A 420 -6.01 -8.07 -2.60
C PHE A 420 -5.26 -6.99 -1.80
N ASP A 421 -3.95 -6.97 -1.92
CA ASP A 421 -3.12 -5.90 -1.37
C ASP A 421 -3.27 -4.65 -2.25
N ALA A 422 -4.04 -3.67 -1.79
CA ALA A 422 -4.39 -2.48 -2.55
C ALA A 422 -3.17 -1.62 -2.95
N GLU A 423 -2.06 -1.70 -2.19
CA GLU A 423 -0.83 -0.95 -2.49
C GLU A 423 0.01 -1.60 -3.60
N GLN A 424 -0.24 -2.89 -3.88
CA GLN A 424 0.50 -3.68 -4.85
C GLN A 424 -0.30 -4.00 -6.13
N ILE A 425 -1.48 -3.42 -6.29
CA ILE A 425 -2.23 -3.51 -7.56
C ILE A 425 -1.56 -2.60 -8.58
N SER A 426 -0.98 -3.18 -9.61
CA SER A 426 -0.30 -2.44 -10.67
C SER A 426 -0.91 -2.72 -12.03
N PRO A 427 -1.29 -1.69 -12.80
CA PRO A 427 -1.60 -1.84 -14.22
C PRO A 427 -0.31 -1.89 -15.02
N ASP A 428 -0.15 -2.91 -15.84
CA ASP A 428 0.93 -3.02 -16.81
C ASP A 428 0.37 -2.82 -18.21
N PHE A 429 0.92 -1.85 -18.94
CA PHE A 429 0.51 -1.50 -20.28
C PHE A 429 1.30 -2.34 -21.29
N LYS A 430 0.65 -3.27 -21.97
CA LYS A 430 1.26 -4.19 -22.93
C LYS A 430 0.76 -3.91 -24.34
N ASN A 431 1.53 -4.34 -25.34
CA ASN A 431 1.18 -4.25 -26.75
C ASN A 431 0.65 -2.86 -27.14
N VAL A 432 1.33 -1.82 -26.61
CA VAL A 432 0.96 -0.42 -26.87
C VAL A 432 1.29 -0.11 -28.34
N ASP A 433 0.26 0.12 -29.15
CA ASP A 433 0.41 0.43 -30.58
C ASP A 433 -0.17 1.82 -30.90
N PRO A 434 0.70 2.86 -31.00
CA PRO A 434 0.25 4.21 -31.36
C PRO A 434 -0.31 4.32 -32.78
N ASN A 435 0.06 3.39 -33.69
CA ASN A 435 -0.41 3.43 -35.07
C ASN A 435 -1.83 2.90 -35.21
N GLN A 436 -2.16 1.84 -34.46
CA GLN A 436 -3.52 1.28 -34.43
C GLN A 436 -4.41 1.98 -33.39
N GLY A 437 -3.84 2.71 -32.45
CA GLY A 437 -4.58 3.31 -31.34
C GLY A 437 -5.10 2.25 -30.38
N THR A 438 -4.30 1.24 -30.04
CA THR A 438 -4.72 0.16 -29.14
C THR A 438 -3.74 -0.06 -28.00
N VAL A 439 -4.28 -0.51 -26.87
CA VAL A 439 -3.49 -0.85 -25.68
C VAL A 439 -4.10 -2.05 -24.96
N ASP A 440 -3.25 -2.98 -24.57
CA ASP A 440 -3.61 -4.07 -23.65
C ASP A 440 -3.26 -3.67 -22.22
N ILE A 441 -4.14 -4.00 -21.27
CA ILE A 441 -3.86 -3.81 -19.84
C ILE A 441 -3.82 -5.16 -19.15
N GLU A 442 -2.76 -5.39 -18.40
CA GLU A 442 -2.64 -6.50 -17.47
C GLU A 442 -2.63 -5.97 -16.04
N LEU A 443 -3.61 -6.40 -15.25
CA LEU A 443 -3.68 -6.06 -13.83
C LEU A 443 -2.94 -7.13 -13.02
N GLY A 444 -1.78 -6.75 -12.47
CA GLY A 444 -1.05 -7.57 -11.51
C GLY A 444 -1.69 -7.45 -10.13
N LEU A 445 -2.10 -8.58 -9.55
CA LEU A 445 -2.72 -8.65 -8.24
C LEU A 445 -1.89 -9.50 -7.29
N ILE A 446 -1.85 -9.10 -6.03
CA ILE A 446 -1.28 -9.93 -4.95
C ILE A 446 -2.39 -10.20 -3.95
N GLU A 447 -2.74 -11.49 -3.78
CA GLU A 447 -3.79 -11.88 -2.85
C GLU A 447 -3.33 -11.72 -1.40
N ALA A 448 -4.06 -10.91 -0.65
CA ALA A 448 -3.92 -10.75 0.79
C ALA A 448 -4.76 -11.80 1.54
N GLY A 449 -4.56 -11.91 2.85
CA GLY A 449 -5.38 -12.75 3.72
C GLY A 449 -6.79 -12.19 3.85
N ALA A 450 -7.77 -12.80 3.19
CA ALA A 450 -9.16 -12.35 3.22
C ALA A 450 -9.93 -12.78 4.48
N SER A 451 -9.42 -13.76 5.23
CA SER A 451 -10.04 -14.26 6.44
C SER A 451 -9.47 -13.57 7.68
N GLN A 452 -10.36 -13.15 8.56
CA GLN A 452 -9.99 -12.48 9.81
C GLN A 452 -10.52 -13.30 10.98
N ILE A 453 -9.66 -13.47 11.97
CA ILE A 453 -10.01 -14.07 13.27
C ILE A 453 -9.81 -13.00 14.32
N GLU A 454 -10.89 -12.62 15.00
CA GLU A 454 -10.88 -11.72 16.12
C GLU A 454 -11.01 -12.55 17.41
N LEU A 455 -9.99 -12.50 18.25
CA LEU A 455 -10.03 -13.11 19.59
C LEU A 455 -9.69 -12.01 20.60
N GLN A 456 -10.66 -11.65 21.40
CA GLN A 456 -10.50 -10.64 22.45
C GLN A 456 -10.92 -11.25 23.77
N GLY A 457 -10.18 -10.94 24.82
CA GLY A 457 -10.49 -11.32 26.19
C GLY A 457 -10.09 -10.20 27.14
N GLY A 458 -10.94 -9.95 28.11
CA GLY A 458 -10.69 -8.92 29.11
C GLY A 458 -11.48 -9.17 30.39
N TYR A 459 -11.11 -8.47 31.46
CA TYR A 459 -11.84 -8.47 32.73
C TYR A 459 -12.32 -7.05 33.02
N GLY A 460 -13.63 -6.89 33.18
CA GLY A 460 -14.24 -5.59 33.42
C GLY A 460 -15.74 -5.71 33.71
N GLY A 461 -16.36 -4.70 34.30
CA GLY A 461 -17.79 -4.67 34.55
C GLY A 461 -18.33 -5.81 35.43
N GLY A 462 -17.44 -6.41 36.27
CA GLY A 462 -17.84 -7.51 37.18
C GLY A 462 -17.61 -8.91 36.64
N GLY A 463 -16.92 -9.10 35.51
CA GLY A 463 -16.64 -10.42 34.98
C GLY A 463 -15.69 -10.45 33.80
N PHE A 464 -15.42 -11.66 33.32
CA PHE A 464 -14.67 -11.90 32.09
C PHE A 464 -15.56 -11.63 30.88
N ILE A 465 -15.00 -10.96 29.88
CA ILE A 465 -15.62 -10.73 28.58
C ILE A 465 -14.77 -11.40 27.52
N GLY A 466 -15.37 -12.27 26.73
CA GLY A 466 -14.72 -12.94 25.60
C GLY A 466 -15.45 -12.65 24.29
N THR A 467 -14.68 -12.38 23.23
CA THR A 467 -15.21 -12.22 21.87
C THR A 467 -14.43 -13.14 20.93
N LEU A 468 -15.15 -13.93 20.15
CA LEU A 468 -14.63 -14.67 19.01
C LEU A 468 -15.37 -14.20 17.75
N GLY A 469 -14.64 -13.59 16.85
CA GLY A 469 -15.13 -13.20 15.52
C GLY A 469 -14.41 -13.99 14.45
N LEU A 470 -15.15 -14.52 13.49
CA LEU A 470 -14.63 -15.19 12.30
C LEU A 470 -15.26 -14.51 11.09
N SER A 471 -14.45 -13.95 10.20
CA SER A 471 -14.89 -13.32 8.96
C SER A 471 -14.13 -13.88 7.77
N PHE A 472 -14.84 -14.33 6.76
CA PHE A 472 -14.33 -14.92 5.54
C PHE A 472 -14.86 -14.11 4.36
N ASN A 473 -14.03 -13.20 3.81
CA ASN A 473 -14.47 -12.19 2.82
C ASN A 473 -14.44 -12.69 1.36
N ASN A 474 -13.88 -13.84 1.09
CA ASN A 474 -13.86 -14.43 -0.25
C ASN A 474 -14.52 -15.83 -0.24
N PHE A 475 -15.59 -15.97 0.50
CA PHE A 475 -16.33 -17.24 0.59
C PHE A 475 -16.98 -17.60 -0.75
N SER A 476 -17.18 -18.89 -0.99
CA SER A 476 -17.85 -19.41 -2.18
C SER A 476 -18.85 -20.51 -1.84
N THR A 477 -20.12 -20.22 -1.99
CA THR A 477 -21.18 -21.25 -1.87
C THR A 477 -21.10 -22.31 -2.96
N LYS A 478 -20.62 -21.96 -4.17
CA LYS A 478 -20.46 -22.89 -5.30
C LYS A 478 -19.36 -23.91 -5.02
N ASN A 479 -18.32 -23.52 -4.32
CA ASN A 479 -17.16 -24.35 -4.04
C ASN A 479 -17.31 -25.22 -2.77
N ILE A 480 -18.47 -25.26 -2.14
CA ILE A 480 -18.72 -26.09 -0.93
C ILE A 480 -18.38 -27.56 -1.18
N LYS A 481 -18.67 -28.08 -2.37
CA LYS A 481 -18.37 -29.47 -2.76
C LYS A 481 -16.95 -29.69 -3.29
N ASN A 482 -16.20 -28.61 -3.57
CA ASN A 482 -14.85 -28.64 -4.12
C ASN A 482 -13.80 -28.52 -3.02
N LYS A 483 -13.33 -29.66 -2.49
CA LYS A 483 -12.33 -29.70 -1.41
C LYS A 483 -11.02 -28.96 -1.74
N LYS A 484 -10.64 -28.83 -3.02
CA LYS A 484 -9.43 -28.11 -3.44
C LYS A 484 -9.52 -26.60 -3.22
N ALA A 485 -10.74 -26.06 -3.15
CA ALA A 485 -10.99 -24.63 -2.90
C ALA A 485 -11.11 -24.28 -1.40
N TRP A 486 -10.94 -25.25 -0.49
CA TRP A 486 -11.04 -25.03 0.96
C TRP A 486 -9.72 -24.52 1.54
N ARG A 487 -9.70 -23.26 2.06
CA ARG A 487 -8.51 -22.58 2.65
C ARG A 487 -8.86 -21.52 3.72
N PRO A 488 -9.35 -21.83 4.92
CA PRO A 488 -9.90 -23.08 5.47
C PRO A 488 -11.36 -23.36 5.07
N LEU A 489 -12.10 -22.37 4.57
CA LEU A 489 -13.44 -22.52 3.99
C LEU A 489 -13.38 -22.44 2.47
N PRO A 490 -14.43 -22.89 1.77
CA PRO A 490 -14.48 -22.76 0.31
C PRO A 490 -14.42 -21.30 -0.10
N MET A 491 -13.48 -20.97 -0.99
CA MET A 491 -13.17 -19.60 -1.42
C MET A 491 -13.33 -19.42 -2.92
N GLY A 492 -13.42 -18.15 -3.36
CA GLY A 492 -13.27 -17.75 -4.75
C GLY A 492 -14.36 -16.89 -5.34
N ASP A 493 -15.56 -16.75 -4.73
CA ASP A 493 -16.69 -16.01 -5.31
C ASP A 493 -16.88 -14.59 -4.72
N GLY A 494 -16.04 -14.17 -3.79
CA GLY A 494 -16.11 -12.84 -3.17
C GLY A 494 -17.29 -12.65 -2.22
N GLN A 495 -17.95 -13.73 -1.78
CA GLN A 495 -19.00 -13.68 -0.77
C GLN A 495 -18.39 -13.45 0.61
N THR A 496 -19.14 -12.84 1.51
CA THR A 496 -18.72 -12.66 2.90
C THR A 496 -19.55 -13.55 3.81
N LEU A 497 -18.87 -14.35 4.62
CA LEU A 497 -19.46 -15.13 5.70
C LEU A 497 -18.83 -14.69 7.01
N ALA A 498 -19.65 -14.22 7.97
CA ALA A 498 -19.13 -13.86 9.27
C ALA A 498 -19.95 -14.48 10.40
N ILE A 499 -19.25 -14.91 11.45
CA ILE A 499 -19.81 -15.43 12.69
C ILE A 499 -19.14 -14.68 13.82
N ARG A 500 -19.92 -14.13 14.74
CA ARG A 500 -19.41 -13.47 15.93
C ARG A 500 -20.11 -13.98 17.17
N LEU A 501 -19.30 -14.40 18.13
CA LEU A 501 -19.73 -14.85 19.44
C LEU A 501 -19.09 -13.93 20.48
N GLN A 502 -19.90 -13.26 21.26
CA GLN A 502 -19.45 -12.44 22.38
C GLN A 502 -20.16 -12.88 23.64
N THR A 503 -19.42 -13.13 24.68
CA THR A 503 -20.00 -13.62 25.94
C THR A 503 -19.33 -12.96 27.14
N SER A 504 -20.13 -12.74 28.16
CA SER A 504 -19.66 -12.36 29.50
C SER A 504 -20.49 -13.08 30.56
N SER A 505 -20.22 -12.82 31.83
CA SER A 505 -21.00 -13.38 32.92
C SER A 505 -22.47 -12.94 32.91
N PHE A 506 -22.78 -11.78 32.30
CA PHE A 506 -24.11 -11.18 32.32
C PHE A 506 -24.75 -10.94 30.95
N TYR A 507 -24.03 -11.18 29.85
CA TYR A 507 -24.62 -11.14 28.51
C TYR A 507 -23.95 -12.13 27.56
N SER A 508 -24.69 -12.50 26.51
CA SER A 508 -24.19 -13.32 25.40
C SER A 508 -24.82 -12.83 24.10
N THR A 509 -23.99 -12.53 23.12
CA THR A 509 -24.43 -12.15 21.77
C THR A 509 -23.87 -13.16 20.77
N LYS A 510 -24.74 -13.65 19.90
CA LYS A 510 -24.38 -14.54 18.78
C LYS A 510 -24.89 -13.89 17.51
N SER A 511 -24.05 -13.78 16.50
CA SER A 511 -24.47 -13.28 15.20
C SER A 511 -23.86 -14.08 14.07
N PHE A 512 -24.64 -14.20 13.03
CA PHE A 512 -24.26 -14.80 11.76
C PHE A 512 -24.65 -13.83 10.65
N SER A 513 -23.77 -13.60 9.68
CA SER A 513 -24.09 -12.82 8.50
C SER A 513 -23.51 -13.47 7.23
N PHE A 514 -24.28 -13.36 6.17
CA PHE A 514 -23.89 -13.78 4.83
C PHE A 514 -24.20 -12.65 3.85
N VAL A 515 -23.26 -12.33 2.98
CA VAL A 515 -23.41 -11.30 1.95
C VAL A 515 -22.92 -11.84 0.60
N GLU A 516 -23.79 -11.73 -0.42
CA GLU A 516 -23.46 -11.97 -1.82
C GLU A 516 -23.49 -10.64 -2.55
N PRO A 517 -22.33 -10.08 -2.96
CA PRO A 517 -22.26 -8.73 -3.56
C PRO A 517 -22.83 -8.64 -4.98
N TRP A 518 -22.95 -9.78 -5.69
CA TRP A 518 -23.43 -9.83 -7.07
C TRP A 518 -24.52 -10.89 -7.24
N PHE A 519 -25.60 -10.74 -6.48
CA PHE A 519 -26.74 -11.66 -6.55
C PHE A 519 -27.35 -11.71 -7.96
N GLY A 520 -27.39 -12.91 -8.53
CA GLY A 520 -27.81 -13.13 -9.92
C GLY A 520 -26.70 -12.90 -10.96
N GLY A 521 -25.51 -12.40 -10.58
CA GLY A 521 -24.29 -12.36 -11.40
C GLY A 521 -24.28 -11.36 -12.59
N ARG A 522 -25.36 -10.59 -12.83
CA ARG A 522 -25.48 -9.68 -13.97
C ARG A 522 -25.29 -8.21 -13.63
N GLU A 523 -25.72 -7.81 -12.46
CA GLU A 523 -25.65 -6.44 -11.95
C GLU A 523 -25.12 -6.43 -10.52
N PRO A 524 -24.51 -5.32 -10.06
CA PRO A 524 -24.04 -5.19 -8.67
C PRO A 524 -25.22 -5.03 -7.70
N VAL A 525 -25.97 -6.11 -7.52
CA VAL A 525 -27.05 -6.22 -6.54
C VAL A 525 -26.54 -7.06 -5.37
N GLN A 526 -26.36 -6.43 -4.24
CA GLN A 526 -25.96 -7.11 -3.01
C GLN A 526 -27.17 -7.74 -2.35
N PHE A 527 -27.07 -9.01 -2.03
CA PHE A 527 -27.98 -9.74 -1.15
C PHE A 527 -27.33 -9.90 0.23
N SER A 528 -28.08 -9.70 1.30
CA SER A 528 -27.60 -9.89 2.68
C SER A 528 -28.60 -10.64 3.54
N LEU A 529 -28.09 -11.54 4.34
CA LEU A 529 -28.81 -12.29 5.36
C LEU A 529 -28.08 -12.11 6.69
N SER A 530 -28.78 -11.70 7.74
CA SER A 530 -28.21 -11.68 9.08
C SER A 530 -29.15 -12.26 10.11
N LEU A 531 -28.59 -12.99 11.06
CA LEU A 531 -29.24 -13.57 12.21
C LEU A 531 -28.49 -13.11 13.45
N SER A 532 -29.22 -12.72 14.49
CA SER A 532 -28.62 -12.34 15.76
C SER A 532 -29.46 -12.83 16.93
N SER A 533 -28.79 -13.13 18.03
CA SER A 533 -29.44 -13.41 19.31
C SER A 533 -28.58 -12.80 20.41
N THR A 534 -29.18 -11.95 21.21
CA THR A 534 -28.56 -11.34 22.38
C THR A 534 -29.37 -11.68 23.59
N LYS A 535 -28.74 -12.23 24.62
CA LYS A 535 -29.35 -12.50 25.90
C LYS A 535 -28.58 -11.77 26.99
N GLN A 536 -29.25 -10.98 27.77
CA GLN A 536 -28.70 -10.21 28.86
C GLN A 536 -29.37 -10.61 30.17
N TYR A 537 -28.58 -10.74 31.23
CA TYR A 537 -29.02 -11.00 32.58
C TYR A 537 -28.81 -9.75 33.42
N ARG A 538 -29.65 -9.56 34.46
CA ARG A 538 -29.50 -8.45 35.39
C ARG A 538 -28.22 -8.67 36.21
N TYR A 539 -27.42 -7.61 36.33
CA TYR A 539 -26.24 -7.63 37.20
C TYR A 539 -26.67 -7.24 38.62
N ASP A 540 -26.41 -8.14 39.59
CA ASP A 540 -26.61 -7.86 40.99
C ASP A 540 -25.34 -7.22 41.59
N TYR A 541 -25.42 -5.97 41.97
CA TYR A 541 -24.28 -5.21 42.52
C TYR A 541 -23.84 -5.69 43.89
N PHE A 542 -24.74 -6.32 44.68
CA PHE A 542 -24.44 -6.82 46.02
C PHE A 542 -23.68 -8.15 45.94
N THR A 543 -24.17 -9.09 45.17
CA THR A 543 -23.51 -10.40 44.98
C THR A 543 -22.42 -10.38 43.93
N ARG A 544 -22.30 -9.34 43.15
CA ARG A 544 -21.41 -9.19 41.97
C ARG A 544 -21.54 -10.33 40.95
N ARG A 545 -22.77 -10.83 40.81
CA ARG A 545 -23.10 -11.93 39.90
C ARG A 545 -24.25 -11.58 38.99
N ALA A 546 -24.39 -12.30 37.90
CA ALA A 546 -25.57 -12.23 37.04
C ALA A 546 -26.74 -12.99 37.70
N ASP A 547 -27.88 -12.33 37.85
CA ASP A 547 -29.12 -12.99 38.20
C ASP A 547 -29.76 -13.59 36.94
N LYS A 548 -29.67 -14.91 36.81
CA LYS A 548 -30.19 -15.64 35.66
C LYS A 548 -31.71 -15.80 35.66
N THR A 549 -32.38 -15.49 36.74
CA THR A 549 -33.83 -15.47 36.82
C THR A 549 -34.43 -14.21 36.17
N GLN A 550 -33.61 -13.19 35.95
CA GLN A 550 -33.98 -11.94 35.32
C GLN A 550 -33.21 -11.79 34.00
N SER A 551 -33.90 -11.90 32.87
CA SER A 551 -33.27 -11.88 31.56
C SER A 551 -34.06 -11.06 30.54
N PHE A 552 -33.32 -10.47 29.64
CA PHE A 552 -33.82 -9.80 28.43
C PHE A 552 -33.17 -10.44 27.21
N GLU A 553 -33.99 -10.94 26.30
CA GLU A 553 -33.53 -11.60 25.07
C GLU A 553 -34.05 -10.87 23.84
N ILE A 554 -33.15 -10.64 22.87
CA ILE A 554 -33.47 -10.09 21.57
C ILE A 554 -33.00 -11.10 20.52
N ALA A 555 -33.91 -11.64 19.72
CA ALA A 555 -33.58 -12.44 18.53
C ALA A 555 -33.92 -11.63 17.28
N GLY A 556 -32.99 -11.57 16.31
CA GLY A 556 -33.15 -10.79 15.10
C GLY A 556 -32.87 -11.57 13.84
N PHE A 557 -33.68 -11.32 12.82
CA PHE A 557 -33.50 -11.79 11.45
C PHE A 557 -33.59 -10.58 10.51
N ASN A 558 -32.69 -10.46 9.54
CA ASN A 558 -32.76 -9.42 8.53
C ASN A 558 -32.38 -9.97 7.16
N LEU A 559 -33.23 -9.70 6.17
CA LEU A 559 -33.03 -10.06 4.78
C LEU A 559 -33.03 -8.78 3.95
N GLY A 560 -31.94 -8.50 3.23
CA GLY A 560 -31.77 -7.26 2.53
C GLY A 560 -31.24 -7.40 1.12
N ILE A 561 -31.59 -6.44 0.28
CA ILE A 561 -31.07 -6.23 -1.08
C ILE A 561 -30.63 -4.78 -1.18
N ALA A 562 -29.43 -4.57 -1.74
CA ALA A 562 -28.94 -3.24 -2.04
C ALA A 562 -28.46 -3.18 -3.51
N LYS A 563 -28.82 -2.11 -4.22
CA LYS A 563 -28.48 -1.92 -5.62
C LYS A 563 -27.83 -0.56 -5.83
N ARG A 564 -26.68 -0.54 -6.52
CA ARG A 564 -26.06 0.70 -6.99
C ARG A 564 -26.88 1.23 -8.19
N LEU A 565 -27.28 2.48 -8.13
CA LEU A 565 -28.04 3.15 -9.18
C LEU A 565 -27.06 3.76 -10.21
N LYS A 566 -27.54 3.98 -11.44
CA LYS A 566 -26.76 4.63 -12.50
C LYS A 566 -27.16 6.09 -12.69
N VAL A 567 -28.33 6.47 -12.20
CA VAL A 567 -28.92 7.80 -12.32
C VAL A 567 -29.32 8.27 -10.94
N PRO A 568 -28.99 9.50 -10.52
CA PRO A 568 -28.31 10.58 -11.28
C PRO A 568 -26.81 10.36 -11.45
N ASP A 569 -26.16 9.63 -10.56
CA ASP A 569 -24.78 9.18 -10.66
C ASP A 569 -24.63 7.78 -10.01
N ASP A 570 -23.49 7.12 -10.24
CA ASP A 570 -23.24 5.75 -9.76
C ASP A 570 -22.70 5.67 -8.32
N TYR A 571 -22.75 6.77 -7.57
CA TYR A 571 -22.49 6.80 -6.12
C TYR A 571 -23.76 6.54 -5.29
N PHE A 572 -24.95 6.55 -5.93
CA PHE A 572 -26.20 6.25 -5.25
C PHE A 572 -26.38 4.75 -5.03
N VAL A 573 -26.78 4.38 -3.82
CA VAL A 573 -27.15 3.01 -3.45
C VAL A 573 -28.56 3.03 -2.84
N LEU A 574 -29.46 2.25 -3.45
CA LEU A 574 -30.78 1.98 -2.89
C LEU A 574 -30.73 0.65 -2.16
N SER A 575 -31.00 0.64 -0.89
CA SER A 575 -31.10 -0.57 -0.06
C SER A 575 -32.51 -0.76 0.45
N GLN A 576 -32.95 -2.01 0.48
CA GLN A 576 -34.26 -2.43 0.99
C GLN A 576 -34.08 -3.69 1.81
N SER A 577 -34.72 -3.77 2.97
CA SER A 577 -34.67 -5.00 3.76
C SER A 577 -35.95 -5.20 4.56
N ILE A 578 -36.22 -6.47 4.88
CA ILE A 578 -37.24 -6.89 5.82
C ILE A 578 -36.51 -7.39 7.05
N SER A 579 -36.83 -6.82 8.18
CA SER A 579 -36.30 -7.22 9.49
C SER A 579 -37.41 -7.73 10.40
N TYR A 580 -37.08 -8.74 11.17
CA TYR A 580 -37.91 -9.22 12.27
C TYR A 580 -37.06 -9.25 13.52
N GLN A 581 -37.59 -8.70 14.61
CA GLN A 581 -36.99 -8.69 15.94
C GLN A 581 -38.00 -9.20 16.96
N TYR A 582 -37.57 -10.15 17.74
CA TYR A 582 -38.32 -10.71 18.87
C TYR A 582 -37.64 -10.27 20.16
N TYR A 583 -38.42 -9.69 21.05
CA TYR A 583 -38.01 -9.25 22.37
C TYR A 583 -38.71 -10.11 23.41
N ASN A 584 -37.96 -10.65 24.36
CA ASN A 584 -38.50 -11.43 25.47
C ASN A 584 -37.93 -10.92 26.80
N LEU A 585 -38.78 -10.47 27.68
CA LEU A 585 -38.43 -10.01 29.00
C LEU A 585 -38.97 -11.01 30.05
N ASN A 586 -38.05 -11.47 30.88
CA ASN A 586 -38.35 -12.35 31.99
C ASN A 586 -37.88 -11.68 33.28
N ASN A 587 -38.84 -11.06 34.00
CA ASN A 587 -38.63 -10.32 35.24
C ASN A 587 -37.48 -9.28 35.13
N TYR A 588 -37.37 -8.62 33.96
CA TYR A 588 -36.27 -7.72 33.62
C TYR A 588 -36.78 -6.34 33.19
N PHE A 589 -36.54 -5.33 34.03
CA PHE A 589 -36.91 -3.96 33.74
C PHE A 589 -35.76 -3.25 33.02
N THR A 590 -35.95 -2.91 31.76
CA THR A 590 -34.94 -2.24 30.92
C THR A 590 -34.98 -0.71 31.06
N GLY A 591 -36.07 -0.16 31.57
CA GLY A 591 -36.37 1.27 31.47
C GLY A 591 -36.87 1.71 30.07
N LEU A 592 -36.89 0.79 29.12
CA LEU A 592 -37.45 0.97 27.76
C LEU A 592 -38.94 0.61 27.74
N PHE A 593 -39.26 -0.51 28.38
CA PHE A 593 -40.64 -0.94 28.62
C PHE A 593 -41.06 -0.59 30.00
N THR A 594 -42.35 -0.37 30.19
CA THR A 594 -43.00 -0.19 31.51
C THR A 594 -43.29 -1.53 32.18
N PHE A 595 -43.18 -2.64 31.43
CA PHE A 595 -43.33 -4.00 31.92
C PHE A 595 -42.00 -4.73 32.00
N GLY A 596 -41.87 -5.66 32.92
CA GLY A 596 -40.67 -6.49 33.11
C GLY A 596 -40.85 -7.94 32.68
N ASN A 597 -42.08 -8.36 32.35
CA ASN A 597 -42.42 -9.67 31.83
C ASN A 597 -43.26 -9.53 30.58
N GLY A 598 -42.93 -10.33 29.56
CA GLY A 598 -43.68 -10.35 28.31
C GLY A 598 -42.80 -10.39 27.06
N GLU A 599 -43.47 -10.33 25.95
CA GLU A 599 -42.81 -10.45 24.61
C GLU A 599 -43.28 -9.32 23.69
N SER A 600 -42.40 -8.95 22.74
CA SER A 600 -42.73 -8.00 21.67
C SER A 600 -42.18 -8.46 20.33
N HIS A 601 -42.97 -8.28 19.29
CA HIS A 601 -42.62 -8.62 17.92
C HIS A 601 -42.53 -7.36 17.07
N ASN A 602 -41.45 -7.23 16.32
CA ASN A 602 -41.21 -6.11 15.43
C ASN A 602 -40.88 -6.62 14.03
N ILE A 603 -41.80 -6.53 13.11
CA ILE A 603 -41.53 -6.70 11.67
C ILE A 603 -41.42 -5.29 11.10
N ALA A 604 -40.35 -5.03 10.36
CA ALA A 604 -40.19 -3.74 9.71
C ALA A 604 -39.65 -3.90 8.30
N TYR A 605 -40.18 -3.11 7.38
CA TYR A 605 -39.63 -2.85 6.08
C TYR A 605 -38.73 -1.61 6.19
N ASN A 606 -37.47 -1.79 5.77
CA ASN A 606 -36.47 -0.73 5.78
C ASN A 606 -36.13 -0.39 4.33
N ILE A 607 -36.07 0.90 4.02
CA ILE A 607 -35.62 1.42 2.75
C ILE A 607 -34.62 2.55 3.00
N ALA A 608 -33.51 2.58 2.29
CA ALA A 608 -32.57 3.68 2.40
C ALA A 608 -31.96 4.01 1.05
N LEU A 609 -31.85 5.30 0.78
CA LEU A 609 -31.13 5.86 -0.34
C LEU A 609 -29.89 6.57 0.20
N SER A 610 -28.74 6.05 -0.11
CA SER A 610 -27.47 6.62 0.31
C SER A 610 -26.62 7.04 -0.88
N ARG A 611 -25.80 8.07 -0.69
CA ARG A 611 -24.81 8.52 -1.67
C ARG A 611 -23.52 8.86 -0.94
N ASN A 612 -22.42 8.36 -1.44
CA ASN A 612 -21.10 8.70 -0.90
C ASN A 612 -20.10 8.90 -2.04
N ASN A 613 -19.68 10.16 -2.23
CA ASN A 613 -18.63 10.54 -3.16
C ASN A 613 -17.50 11.31 -2.47
N THR A 614 -17.25 11.03 -1.20
CA THR A 614 -16.11 11.63 -0.49
C THR A 614 -14.80 11.21 -1.14
N TYR A 615 -13.94 12.19 -1.44
CA TYR A 615 -12.72 11.95 -2.23
C TYR A 615 -11.65 11.21 -1.44
N THR A 616 -11.05 10.24 -2.11
CA THR A 616 -9.75 9.58 -1.96
C THR A 616 -9.35 9.04 -0.61
N ASN A 617 -9.71 9.62 0.50
CA ASN A 617 -9.33 9.11 1.81
C ASN A 617 -10.56 9.02 2.72
N PRO A 618 -11.09 7.81 2.98
CA PRO A 618 -12.27 7.65 3.83
C PRO A 618 -12.05 8.08 5.28
N ILE A 619 -10.78 8.13 5.73
CA ILE A 619 -10.42 8.55 7.09
C ILE A 619 -10.34 10.07 7.19
N PHE A 620 -9.79 10.74 6.17
CA PHE A 620 -9.61 12.18 6.11
C PHE A 620 -10.14 12.76 4.79
N PRO A 621 -11.47 12.82 4.60
CA PRO A 621 -12.05 13.39 3.39
C PRO A 621 -11.63 14.86 3.21
N ILE A 622 -11.21 15.23 2.01
CA ILE A 622 -10.84 16.60 1.67
C ILE A 622 -11.90 17.32 0.83
N GLY A 623 -12.92 16.61 0.39
CA GLY A 623 -14.03 17.12 -0.40
C GLY A 623 -15.10 16.06 -0.60
N GLY A 624 -16.19 16.42 -1.26
CA GLY A 624 -17.31 15.55 -1.54
C GLY A 624 -18.39 15.55 -0.45
N SER A 625 -19.33 14.62 -0.54
CA SER A 625 -20.45 14.49 0.37
C SER A 625 -20.81 13.04 0.65
N SER A 626 -21.37 12.81 1.82
CA SER A 626 -21.99 11.53 2.19
C SER A 626 -23.34 11.83 2.80
N PHE A 627 -24.40 11.24 2.26
CA PHE A 627 -25.73 11.36 2.89
C PHE A 627 -26.50 10.05 2.77
N SER A 628 -27.45 9.86 3.68
CA SER A 628 -28.36 8.73 3.72
C SER A 628 -29.73 9.19 4.18
N LEU A 629 -30.75 8.94 3.36
CA LEU A 629 -32.16 9.08 3.73
C LEU A 629 -32.70 7.66 3.93
N SER A 630 -33.15 7.35 5.14
CA SER A 630 -33.69 6.04 5.48
C SER A 630 -35.08 6.12 6.06
N GLY A 631 -35.93 5.15 5.72
CA GLY A 631 -37.25 4.94 6.27
C GLY A 631 -37.37 3.54 6.84
N ARG A 632 -37.97 3.39 8.01
CA ARG A 632 -38.33 2.13 8.66
C ARG A 632 -39.81 2.13 8.97
N PHE A 633 -40.51 1.16 8.43
CA PHE A 633 -41.97 1.07 8.49
C PHE A 633 -42.37 -0.30 8.98
N SER A 634 -43.09 -0.34 10.12
CA SER A 634 -43.74 -1.58 10.54
C SER A 634 -45.19 -1.60 9.98
N PRO A 635 -45.78 -2.78 9.81
CA PRO A 635 -47.21 -2.84 9.47
C PRO A 635 -48.08 -2.17 10.52
N PRO A 636 -49.16 -1.49 10.12
CA PRO A 636 -50.11 -0.88 11.05
C PRO A 636 -51.06 -1.97 11.60
N TYR A 637 -50.57 -2.84 12.47
CA TYR A 637 -51.32 -4.00 12.97
C TYR A 637 -52.67 -3.65 13.56
N SER A 638 -52.73 -2.60 14.41
CA SER A 638 -53.98 -2.19 15.05
C SER A 638 -55.07 -1.76 14.06
N LEU A 639 -54.68 -1.17 12.93
CA LEU A 639 -55.61 -0.80 11.87
C LEU A 639 -56.08 -2.01 11.07
N ILE A 640 -55.25 -3.03 10.94
CA ILE A 640 -55.54 -4.27 10.18
C ILE A 640 -56.45 -5.18 11.03
N THR A 641 -56.14 -5.35 12.32
CA THR A 641 -56.89 -6.22 13.25
C THR A 641 -58.14 -5.56 13.82
N GLY A 642 -58.21 -4.23 13.74
CA GLY A 642 -59.32 -3.48 14.34
C GLY A 642 -59.21 -3.35 15.87
N ASP A 643 -57.97 -3.54 16.42
CA ASP A 643 -57.74 -3.45 17.85
C ASP A 643 -57.94 -2.02 18.36
N ASP A 644 -58.82 -1.83 19.33
CA ASP A 644 -59.04 -0.56 20.03
C ASP A 644 -58.25 -0.53 21.34
N PHE A 645 -57.41 0.48 21.49
CA PHE A 645 -56.59 0.70 22.68
C PHE A 645 -57.09 1.89 23.53
N SER A 646 -58.24 2.48 23.21
CA SER A 646 -58.74 3.68 23.87
C SER A 646 -59.24 3.43 25.29
N ASP A 647 -59.84 2.28 25.53
CA ASP A 647 -60.55 1.92 26.78
C ASP A 647 -59.80 0.85 27.63
N MET A 648 -58.53 0.59 27.32
CA MET A 648 -57.77 -0.47 28.02
C MET A 648 -57.69 -0.30 29.54
N ASN A 649 -57.70 0.95 30.03
CA ASN A 649 -57.67 1.22 31.46
C ASN A 649 -58.97 0.80 32.17
N GLU A 650 -60.07 0.72 31.43
CA GLU A 650 -61.41 0.39 31.94
C GLU A 650 -61.72 -1.10 31.81
N ARG A 651 -60.91 -1.89 31.05
CA ARG A 651 -61.14 -3.31 30.83
C ARG A 651 -60.82 -4.13 32.08
N PRO A 652 -61.75 -4.96 32.58
CA PRO A 652 -61.51 -5.77 33.76
C PRO A 652 -60.30 -6.67 33.73
N GLU A 653 -59.92 -7.14 32.55
CA GLU A 653 -58.75 -7.99 32.30
C GLU A 653 -57.40 -7.35 32.57
N TYR A 654 -57.39 -5.97 32.59
CA TYR A 654 -56.21 -5.18 32.88
C TYR A 654 -56.27 -4.45 34.21
N GLN A 655 -57.22 -4.84 35.08
CA GLN A 655 -57.40 -4.23 36.39
C GLN A 655 -57.02 -5.19 37.52
N ASN A 656 -56.49 -4.64 38.59
CA ASN A 656 -56.22 -5.39 39.81
C ASN A 656 -57.54 -5.63 40.59
N ASN A 657 -57.47 -6.39 41.66
CA ASN A 657 -58.64 -6.71 42.52
C ASN A 657 -59.34 -5.48 43.16
N ARG A 658 -58.75 -4.28 43.01
CA ARG A 658 -59.28 -3.02 43.47
C ARG A 658 -59.88 -2.17 42.34
N GLY A 659 -59.90 -2.65 41.12
CA GLY A 659 -60.35 -1.92 39.94
C GLY A 659 -59.36 -0.89 39.42
N GLU A 660 -58.09 -0.94 39.85
CA GLU A 660 -57.06 -0.04 39.37
C GLU A 660 -56.32 -0.66 38.15
N PRO A 661 -56.01 0.11 37.08
CA PRO A 661 -55.37 -0.40 35.89
C PRO A 661 -53.94 -0.88 36.16
N ILE A 662 -53.62 -2.08 35.67
CA ILE A 662 -52.28 -2.65 35.75
C ILE A 662 -51.49 -2.19 34.49
N GLN A 663 -50.82 -1.03 34.60
CA GLN A 663 -50.13 -0.41 33.46
C GLN A 663 -49.16 -1.33 32.74
N ALA A 664 -48.49 -2.23 33.46
CA ALA A 664 -47.54 -3.19 32.87
C ALA A 664 -48.25 -4.19 31.93
N GLU A 665 -49.46 -4.65 32.26
CA GLU A 665 -50.24 -5.59 31.42
C GLU A 665 -50.83 -4.85 30.20
N ILE A 666 -51.33 -3.61 30.42
CA ILE A 666 -51.81 -2.75 29.35
C ILE A 666 -50.69 -2.48 28.33
N ASP A 667 -49.53 -2.08 28.80
CA ASP A 667 -48.40 -1.76 27.93
C ASP A 667 -47.83 -3.03 27.26
N GLN A 668 -47.85 -4.17 27.95
CA GLN A 668 -47.49 -5.47 27.34
C GLN A 668 -48.43 -5.82 26.18
N ALA A 669 -49.75 -5.64 26.36
CA ALA A 669 -50.75 -5.84 25.31
C ALA A 669 -50.57 -4.86 24.13
N LYS A 670 -50.38 -3.55 24.45
CA LYS A 670 -50.14 -2.50 23.44
C LYS A 670 -48.92 -2.77 22.61
N TYR A 671 -47.82 -3.19 23.24
CA TYR A 671 -46.51 -3.34 22.57
C TYR A 671 -46.15 -4.79 22.19
N ARG A 672 -47.12 -5.71 22.24
CA ARG A 672 -46.91 -7.07 21.76
C ARG A 672 -46.52 -7.11 20.28
N TRP A 673 -47.17 -6.35 19.43
CA TRP A 673 -46.85 -6.08 18.05
C TRP A 673 -46.53 -4.60 17.89
N LEU A 674 -45.26 -4.31 17.49
CA LEU A 674 -44.78 -2.95 17.35
C LEU A 674 -45.23 -2.36 16.03
N GLU A 675 -45.77 -1.14 16.09
CA GLU A 675 -46.19 -0.40 14.89
C GLU A 675 -45.73 1.05 14.96
N PHE A 676 -44.99 1.46 13.94
CA PHE A 676 -44.40 2.80 13.85
C PHE A 676 -43.93 3.06 12.44
N TYR A 677 -43.66 4.32 12.15
CA TYR A 677 -42.83 4.72 11.02
C TYR A 677 -41.76 5.68 11.50
N LYS A 678 -40.57 5.47 10.99
CA LYS A 678 -39.38 6.22 11.38
C LYS A 678 -38.66 6.66 10.13
N VAL A 679 -38.36 7.96 10.03
CA VAL A 679 -37.58 8.52 8.90
C VAL A 679 -36.34 9.18 9.47
N LYS A 680 -35.20 8.96 8.85
CA LYS A 680 -33.92 9.49 9.27
C LYS A 680 -33.14 10.01 8.09
N PHE A 681 -32.52 11.15 8.26
CA PHE A 681 -31.58 11.73 7.33
C PHE A 681 -30.28 12.01 8.04
N ASP A 682 -29.17 11.47 7.51
CA ASP A 682 -27.80 11.72 7.94
C ASP A 682 -27.04 12.32 6.76
N GLY A 683 -26.44 13.49 6.94
CA GLY A 683 -25.70 14.18 5.88
C GLY A 683 -24.40 14.78 6.35
N SER A 684 -23.34 14.60 5.58
CA SER A 684 -22.04 15.24 5.80
C SER A 684 -21.51 15.79 4.48
N TRP A 685 -21.01 17.00 4.53
CA TRP A 685 -20.39 17.67 3.39
C TRP A 685 -19.00 18.15 3.78
N TYR A 686 -18.04 17.89 2.89
CA TYR A 686 -16.66 18.27 3.08
C TYR A 686 -16.23 19.24 1.98
N THR A 687 -15.64 20.37 2.36
CA THR A 687 -15.07 21.32 1.41
C THR A 687 -13.74 21.85 1.89
N ARG A 688 -12.76 21.87 0.99
CA ARG A 688 -11.44 22.43 1.29
C ARG A 688 -11.53 23.97 1.26
N LEU A 689 -11.17 24.63 2.35
CA LEU A 689 -11.17 26.07 2.45
C LEU A 689 -9.83 26.66 1.96
N PHE A 690 -8.74 26.31 2.65
CA PHE A 690 -7.40 26.73 2.29
C PHE A 690 -6.33 25.79 2.89
N GLY A 691 -5.24 25.55 2.18
CA GLY A 691 -4.15 24.69 2.61
C GLY A 691 -4.65 23.28 2.96
N LYS A 692 -4.50 22.88 4.22
CA LYS A 692 -4.96 21.60 4.76
C LYS A 692 -6.25 21.70 5.57
N PHE A 693 -6.87 22.87 5.63
CA PHE A 693 -8.12 23.08 6.35
C PHE A 693 -9.30 22.60 5.49
N VAL A 694 -10.09 21.70 6.07
CA VAL A 694 -11.33 21.18 5.48
C VAL A 694 -12.48 21.52 6.43
N LEU A 695 -13.52 22.13 5.87
CA LEU A 695 -14.78 22.33 6.58
C LEU A 695 -15.63 21.07 6.40
N LYS A 696 -16.10 20.51 7.51
CA LYS A 696 -17.15 19.49 7.55
C LYS A 696 -18.43 20.15 8.06
N ALA A 697 -19.49 20.11 7.26
CA ALA A 697 -20.84 20.40 7.70
C ALA A 697 -21.59 19.06 7.87
N GLN A 698 -22.25 18.88 9.01
CA GLN A 698 -23.03 17.67 9.29
C GLN A 698 -24.44 18.05 9.72
N THR A 699 -25.43 17.30 9.24
CA THR A 699 -26.84 17.43 9.60
C THR A 699 -27.42 16.05 9.81
N ASP A 700 -28.04 15.85 10.97
CA ASP A 700 -28.76 14.63 11.32
C ASP A 700 -30.20 15.03 11.68
N PHE A 701 -31.17 14.37 11.06
CA PHE A 701 -32.59 14.61 11.28
C PHE A 701 -33.30 13.28 11.48
N GLY A 702 -34.17 13.21 12.46
CA GLY A 702 -34.96 12.02 12.76
C GLY A 702 -36.41 12.36 13.07
N PHE A 703 -37.33 11.56 12.54
CA PHE A 703 -38.75 11.64 12.80
C PHE A 703 -39.31 10.26 13.14
N LEU A 704 -40.04 10.15 14.24
CA LEU A 704 -40.73 8.94 14.67
C LEU A 704 -42.23 9.24 14.79
N GLY A 705 -43.02 8.42 14.13
CA GLY A 705 -44.47 8.52 14.18
C GLY A 705 -45.15 7.19 14.55
N THR A 706 -46.41 7.30 14.92
CA THR A 706 -47.29 6.16 15.19
C THR A 706 -48.50 6.20 14.26
N TYR A 707 -49.03 5.06 13.87
CA TYR A 707 -50.26 4.95 13.08
C TYR A 707 -51.53 5.07 13.95
N ASN A 708 -51.40 4.69 15.23
CA ASN A 708 -52.50 4.72 16.19
C ASN A 708 -52.11 5.55 17.43
N SER A 709 -52.80 6.70 17.61
CA SER A 709 -52.51 7.61 18.72
C SER A 709 -52.77 7.01 20.10
N ASN A 710 -53.77 6.11 20.21
CA ASN A 710 -54.13 5.46 21.47
C ASN A 710 -53.08 4.41 21.91
N LYS A 711 -52.30 3.91 20.97
CA LYS A 711 -51.17 3.02 21.24
C LYS A 711 -49.93 3.78 21.73
N GLY A 712 -49.76 4.99 21.21
CA GLY A 712 -48.65 5.87 21.56
C GLY A 712 -47.34 5.54 20.89
N TYR A 713 -46.30 6.31 21.23
CA TYR A 713 -44.94 6.12 20.65
C TYR A 713 -44.24 4.94 21.29
N ILE A 714 -43.57 4.17 20.44
CA ILE A 714 -42.79 3.01 20.86
C ILE A 714 -41.56 3.44 21.66
N PRO A 715 -41.38 2.92 22.89
CA PRO A 715 -40.34 3.41 23.78
C PRO A 715 -38.91 3.24 23.24
N PHE A 716 -38.60 2.12 22.61
CA PHE A 716 -37.21 1.77 22.18
C PHE A 716 -36.87 2.16 20.74
N GLU A 717 -37.78 2.76 20.00
CA GLU A 717 -37.48 3.39 18.71
C GLU A 717 -37.28 4.91 18.83
N ARG A 718 -37.33 5.46 20.01
CA ARG A 718 -37.13 6.89 20.27
C ARG A 718 -35.69 7.31 20.01
N PHE A 719 -35.53 8.54 19.56
CA PHE A 719 -34.21 9.16 19.46
C PHE A 719 -33.80 9.72 20.83
N TYR A 720 -32.54 9.54 21.17
CA TYR A 720 -31.95 10.10 22.38
C TYR A 720 -30.85 11.09 21.98
N LEU A 721 -30.89 12.30 22.57
CA LEU A 721 -29.89 13.33 22.37
C LEU A 721 -28.84 13.27 23.49
N GLY A 722 -27.56 13.36 23.12
CA GLY A 722 -26.45 13.45 24.06
C GLY A 722 -25.46 12.29 23.96
N GLY A 723 -24.49 12.31 24.87
CA GLY A 723 -23.39 11.34 24.89
C GLY A 723 -22.15 11.83 24.18
N ASP A 724 -21.04 11.13 24.41
CA ASP A 724 -19.70 11.44 23.89
C ASP A 724 -19.38 10.70 22.57
N GLY A 725 -20.35 10.01 21.99
CA GLY A 725 -20.17 9.17 20.82
C GLY A 725 -19.41 7.85 21.08
N MET A 726 -18.94 7.62 22.31
CA MET A 726 -18.24 6.39 22.69
C MET A 726 -19.17 5.28 23.16
N GLN A 727 -20.39 5.59 23.52
CA GLN A 727 -21.41 4.60 23.92
C GLN A 727 -22.13 4.02 22.69
N GLN A 728 -21.38 3.46 21.75
CA GLN A 728 -21.95 2.66 20.65
C GLN A 728 -22.53 1.30 21.10
N TYR A 729 -22.49 1.00 22.38
CA TYR A 729 -22.92 -0.26 22.97
C TYR A 729 -24.09 -0.06 23.93
N ALA A 730 -25.11 0.69 23.49
CA ALA A 730 -26.40 0.54 24.13
C ALA A 730 -26.93 -0.88 23.78
N MET A 731 -26.71 -1.83 24.65
CA MET A 731 -27.18 -3.22 24.49
C MET A 731 -28.71 -3.31 24.42
N ASP A 732 -29.38 -2.22 24.73
CA ASP A 732 -30.83 -2.09 24.76
C ASP A 732 -31.45 -1.54 23.46
N GLY A 733 -30.63 -1.36 22.42
CA GLY A 733 -31.09 -0.92 21.10
C GLY A 733 -31.43 0.57 20.99
N ARG A 734 -31.05 1.41 21.98
CA ARG A 734 -31.26 2.86 21.92
C ARG A 734 -30.43 3.48 20.82
N GLU A 735 -31.04 4.24 19.98
CA GLU A 735 -30.34 5.07 19.01
C GLU A 735 -30.01 6.43 19.60
N THR A 736 -28.75 6.70 19.86
CA THR A 736 -28.28 7.95 20.44
C THR A 736 -27.74 8.87 19.35
N ILE A 737 -28.29 10.06 19.23
CA ILE A 737 -27.74 11.12 18.41
C ILE A 737 -26.67 11.84 19.25
N SER A 738 -25.41 11.63 18.90
CA SER A 738 -24.28 12.24 19.59
C SER A 738 -24.24 13.76 19.36
N LEU A 739 -24.02 14.54 20.42
CA LEU A 739 -23.80 15.98 20.32
C LEU A 739 -22.35 16.37 20.04
N ARG A 740 -21.44 15.39 19.98
CA ARG A 740 -20.05 15.60 19.54
C ARG A 740 -19.86 15.00 18.15
N GLY A 741 -19.57 15.87 17.21
CA GLY A 741 -19.18 15.52 15.85
C GLY A 741 -17.73 15.04 15.75
#